data_04cadf9303b6226fa54ccb7c321f79c0
#
_entry.id   04cadf9303b6226fa54ccb7c321f79c0
#
_cell.length_a   1.000
_cell.length_b   1.000
_cell.length_c   1.000
_cell.angle_alpha   90.00
_cell.angle_beta   90.00
_cell.angle_gamma   90.00
#
_symmetry.space_group_name_H-M   'P 1'
#
loop_
_entity.id
_entity.type
_entity.pdbx_description
1 polymer ?
#
loop_
_entity_poly.entity_id
_entity_poly.type
_entity_poly.pdbx_seq_one_letter_code
_entity_poly.pdbx_strand_id
1 'polypeptide(L)'
;MCNKIGEVKNKLKEYTPDNLKEKLPLLDSLLELHRSVAATVDIERSQYLTDHLKKTENSGIPMSIRRAQAISNYLSERKVFFHDNNMLGGATTGKALGAPVYPEYIGLTIWPELRTISTRIDNPQILNKEDADILNYEVFPYWLDRSISEEVRKVDPDRQSLQEKMIIYTISKAATISHTTPCYELVLKKGILGILCEAVEKEAKHDDDDEKSDFYQSVRIAMQGVLNYSANISREASKRANSEVDEERKKNFQRIAEVCKRVPAHPARNYIEAVNALWICQVCVFAENSNMAINPGRLDQILYPYFIKDFESGELSIEDALNISGSLWFKIADNVNLVPQAAEKLFGGAGAVPAITLGGVNKDGKDAVNELTYVLLKVTELLPIRDPNVNARYHPTENTADYRNEVSRTILTNKAIPAFFNDIQNIQTLVDQGETEEHARDYAVIGCVELGSVGRDYSASSSVFIPMYTVLYMALHNGRTTVTGDKSLWKATGKPEDFDTFEKFWDAYAEQTRLTAENAISLNNTYGKNHQEFLPTPILSAMFHGPMDKGRDLINGGSIYNSSGVTHIAFPDVCDSICAIRDVCFTEDNTDMQMSLSELVKAVDNNFEGNKLLEAYLKNKAPKYGTNHPIAEEISKRLIELSYSVFNDQENYRGGNYRVAYWTMTNHAGYGSVTGALPSGRRANVPFSSGITPVSQIDTQLTTSLNSVANLNSMHIPGAYALNIKYSPADPTHENVIKFGELVEGYMKEGGQQVQFNIQDYKTLINAKTHPEKYPHLLVRVSGYSAYFDTLNEAMKDELITRSQYNLSSGEFVPLQLEGE
;
A
#
# COMPACT_ATOMS: atom_id res chain seq x y z
N MET A 1 -11.66 -0.21 -33.36
CA MET A 1 -10.87 0.12 -32.15
C MET A 1 -9.55 0.83 -32.48
N CYS A 2 -8.69 0.35 -33.36
CA CYS A 2 -7.35 0.94 -33.58
C CYS A 2 -7.36 2.45 -33.99
N ASN A 3 -8.41 2.95 -34.63
CA ASN A 3 -8.46 4.35 -35.11
C ASN A 3 -8.78 5.36 -33.99
N LYS A 4 -9.49 4.97 -32.93
CA LYS A 4 -9.93 5.87 -31.85
C LYS A 4 -8.85 6.08 -30.79
N ILE A 5 -8.11 5.05 -30.41
CA ILE A 5 -6.94 5.19 -29.53
C ILE A 5 -5.97 6.22 -30.12
N GLY A 6 -5.69 6.13 -31.45
CA GLY A 6 -4.83 7.09 -32.15
C GLY A 6 -5.36 8.53 -32.10
N GLU A 7 -6.67 8.72 -32.23
CA GLU A 7 -7.30 10.03 -32.10
C GLU A 7 -7.15 10.61 -30.69
N VAL A 8 -7.50 9.83 -29.67
CA VAL A 8 -7.36 10.24 -28.26
C VAL A 8 -5.91 10.58 -27.93
N LYS A 9 -4.96 9.71 -28.29
CA LYS A 9 -3.53 9.95 -28.07
C LYS A 9 -3.03 11.23 -28.75
N ASN A 10 -3.49 11.53 -29.95
CA ASN A 10 -3.08 12.77 -30.65
C ASN A 10 -3.60 14.02 -29.94
N LYS A 11 -4.85 14.01 -29.45
CA LYS A 11 -5.39 15.09 -28.62
C LYS A 11 -4.66 15.24 -27.28
N LEU A 12 -4.30 14.14 -26.63
CA LEU A 12 -3.58 14.15 -25.36
C LEU A 12 -2.17 14.76 -25.44
N LYS A 13 -1.52 14.76 -26.63
CA LYS A 13 -0.21 15.40 -26.83
C LYS A 13 -0.23 16.91 -26.66
N GLU A 14 -1.41 17.55 -26.77
CA GLU A 14 -1.57 18.98 -26.57
C GLU A 14 -1.42 19.41 -25.10
N TYR A 15 -1.51 18.45 -24.15
CA TYR A 15 -1.46 18.70 -22.72
C TYR A 15 -0.12 18.21 -22.16
N THR A 16 0.62 19.13 -21.54
CA THR A 16 1.92 18.88 -20.93
C THR A 16 2.00 19.53 -19.55
N PRO A 17 2.88 19.10 -18.64
CA PRO A 17 3.07 19.80 -17.37
C PRO A 17 3.38 21.29 -17.52
N ASP A 18 4.13 21.67 -18.59
CA ASP A 18 4.54 23.05 -18.82
C ASP A 18 3.38 23.97 -19.24
N ASN A 19 2.31 23.43 -19.86
CA ASN A 19 1.14 24.21 -20.28
C ASN A 19 -0.12 23.94 -19.46
N LEU A 20 0.01 23.25 -18.30
CA LEU A 20 -1.10 22.88 -17.43
C LEU A 20 -2.00 24.08 -17.12
N LYS A 21 -1.40 25.20 -16.68
CA LYS A 21 -2.11 26.44 -16.33
C LYS A 21 -2.91 27.04 -17.49
N GLU A 22 -2.39 26.96 -18.71
CA GLU A 22 -3.04 27.48 -19.90
C GLU A 22 -4.18 26.59 -20.39
N LYS A 23 -3.94 25.26 -20.43
CA LYS A 23 -4.83 24.29 -21.06
C LYS A 23 -5.83 23.65 -20.09
N LEU A 24 -5.46 23.52 -18.81
CA LEU A 24 -6.28 22.89 -17.77
C LEU A 24 -6.24 23.73 -16.48
N PRO A 25 -6.70 25.00 -16.50
CA PRO A 25 -6.61 25.92 -15.37
C PRO A 25 -7.30 25.40 -14.11
N LEU A 26 -8.31 24.54 -14.26
CA LEU A 26 -8.97 23.87 -13.15
C LEU A 26 -7.99 22.94 -12.41
N LEU A 27 -7.26 22.08 -13.12
CA LEU A 27 -6.31 21.16 -12.50
C LEU A 27 -5.10 21.90 -11.92
N ASP A 28 -4.65 22.98 -12.57
CA ASP A 28 -3.59 23.82 -12.03
C ASP A 28 -4.00 24.44 -10.68
N SER A 29 -5.21 25.01 -10.60
CA SER A 29 -5.74 25.57 -9.35
C SER A 29 -5.89 24.53 -8.23
N LEU A 30 -6.31 23.30 -8.56
CA LEU A 30 -6.40 22.20 -7.61
C LEU A 30 -5.01 21.75 -7.14
N LEU A 31 -4.02 21.75 -8.01
CA LEU A 31 -2.63 21.43 -7.68
C LEU A 31 -2.01 22.47 -6.75
N GLU A 32 -2.22 23.76 -7.01
CA GLU A 32 -1.79 24.86 -6.14
C GLU A 32 -2.46 24.75 -4.75
N LEU A 33 -3.78 24.49 -4.72
CA LEU A 33 -4.51 24.29 -3.48
C LEU A 33 -3.96 23.09 -2.68
N HIS A 34 -3.81 21.92 -3.32
CA HIS A 34 -3.30 20.72 -2.69
C HIS A 34 -1.91 20.92 -2.07
N ARG A 35 -1.03 21.68 -2.75
CA ARG A 35 0.32 22.00 -2.27
C ARG A 35 0.36 23.00 -1.12
N SER A 36 -0.68 23.85 -0.99
CA SER A 36 -0.74 24.92 0.02
C SER A 36 -1.42 24.52 1.31
N VAL A 37 -2.16 23.41 1.33
CA VAL A 37 -2.98 23.02 2.48
C VAL A 37 -2.19 22.11 3.43
N ALA A 38 -2.20 22.50 4.73
CA ALA A 38 -1.64 21.67 5.78
C ALA A 38 -2.64 20.59 6.24
N ALA A 39 -2.13 19.40 6.55
CA ALA A 39 -2.92 18.32 7.10
C ALA A 39 -3.56 18.70 8.44
N THR A 40 -4.84 18.38 8.62
CA THR A 40 -5.60 18.73 9.83
C THR A 40 -6.29 17.50 10.38
N VAL A 41 -6.14 17.25 11.69
CA VAL A 41 -6.82 16.16 12.37
C VAL A 41 -8.33 16.39 12.32
N ASP A 42 -9.08 15.36 11.92
CA ASP A 42 -10.53 15.37 11.90
C ASP A 42 -11.09 14.38 12.92
N ILE A 43 -11.83 14.89 13.90
CA ILE A 43 -12.36 14.11 15.03
C ILE A 43 -13.82 13.71 14.85
N GLU A 44 -14.52 14.25 13.85
CA GLU A 44 -15.97 14.15 13.72
C GLU A 44 -16.42 12.68 13.71
N ARG A 45 -15.78 11.83 12.89
CA ARG A 45 -16.07 10.39 12.86
C ARG A 45 -15.94 9.73 14.23
N SER A 46 -14.85 10.01 14.92
CA SER A 46 -14.55 9.38 16.22
C SER A 46 -15.56 9.76 17.29
N GLN A 47 -16.09 11.00 17.28
CA GLN A 47 -17.15 11.44 18.18
C GLN A 47 -18.45 10.67 17.94
N TYR A 48 -18.97 10.67 16.68
CA TYR A 48 -20.22 9.97 16.34
C TYR A 48 -20.17 8.48 16.70
N LEU A 49 -19.06 7.81 16.37
CA LEU A 49 -18.86 6.40 16.67
C LEU A 49 -18.86 6.14 18.17
N THR A 50 -18.10 6.93 18.92
CA THR A 50 -17.98 6.81 20.38
C THR A 50 -19.31 7.05 21.07
N ASP A 51 -20.00 8.11 20.71
CA ASP A 51 -21.27 8.50 21.34
C ASP A 51 -22.36 7.44 21.12
N HIS A 52 -22.44 6.91 19.90
CA HIS A 52 -23.43 5.88 19.60
C HIS A 52 -23.12 4.57 20.35
N LEU A 53 -21.86 4.11 20.33
CA LEU A 53 -21.48 2.87 21.01
C LEU A 53 -21.62 2.97 22.53
N LYS A 54 -21.33 4.13 23.14
CA LYS A 54 -21.64 4.39 24.56
C LYS A 54 -23.13 4.27 24.87
N LYS A 55 -23.98 4.93 24.07
CA LYS A 55 -25.46 4.91 24.25
C LYS A 55 -26.07 3.53 24.12
N THR A 56 -25.46 2.67 23.31
CA THR A 56 -25.98 1.32 23.00
C THR A 56 -25.24 0.20 23.72
N GLU A 57 -24.31 0.46 24.61
CA GLU A 57 -23.42 -0.52 25.25
C GLU A 57 -24.17 -1.69 25.89
N ASN A 58 -25.27 -1.39 26.62
CA ASN A 58 -26.05 -2.38 27.33
C ASN A 58 -27.42 -2.64 26.67
N SER A 59 -27.56 -2.42 25.36
CA SER A 59 -28.84 -2.51 24.67
C SER A 59 -29.26 -3.94 24.32
N GLY A 60 -28.34 -4.90 24.33
CA GLY A 60 -28.53 -6.26 23.80
C GLY A 60 -28.56 -6.33 22.27
N ILE A 61 -28.36 -5.22 21.57
CA ILE A 61 -28.31 -5.17 20.10
C ILE A 61 -26.94 -5.73 19.64
N PRO A 62 -26.91 -6.61 18.63
CA PRO A 62 -25.67 -7.15 18.07
C PRO A 62 -24.70 -6.07 17.61
N MET A 63 -23.40 -6.33 17.73
CA MET A 63 -22.36 -5.36 17.37
C MET A 63 -22.41 -4.97 15.88
N SER A 64 -22.77 -5.89 14.99
CA SER A 64 -22.98 -5.64 13.55
C SER A 64 -24.00 -4.53 13.31
N ILE A 65 -25.12 -4.57 14.02
CA ILE A 65 -26.19 -3.57 13.93
C ILE A 65 -25.78 -2.26 14.60
N ARG A 66 -25.18 -2.32 15.81
CA ARG A 66 -24.74 -1.13 16.54
C ARG A 66 -23.71 -0.33 15.75
N ARG A 67 -22.73 -1.02 15.16
CA ARG A 67 -21.71 -0.38 14.33
C ARG A 67 -22.30 0.19 13.05
N ALA A 68 -23.19 -0.54 12.36
CA ALA A 68 -23.91 -0.05 11.19
C ALA A 68 -24.71 1.22 11.50
N GLN A 69 -25.40 1.25 12.65
CA GLN A 69 -26.13 2.45 13.12
C GLN A 69 -25.19 3.63 13.40
N ALA A 70 -24.04 3.38 14.07
CA ALA A 70 -23.06 4.43 14.36
C ALA A 70 -22.52 5.08 13.08
N ILE A 71 -22.14 4.26 12.09
CA ILE A 71 -21.62 4.72 10.79
C ILE A 71 -22.74 5.41 9.98
N SER A 72 -23.95 4.85 9.96
CA SER A 72 -25.09 5.47 9.29
C SER A 72 -25.44 6.84 9.88
N ASN A 73 -25.38 6.99 11.20
CA ASN A 73 -25.60 8.28 11.87
C ASN A 73 -24.51 9.29 11.49
N TYR A 74 -23.23 8.87 11.53
CA TYR A 74 -22.12 9.72 11.08
C TYR A 74 -22.30 10.18 9.63
N LEU A 75 -22.58 9.26 8.69
CA LEU A 75 -22.79 9.59 7.29
C LEU A 75 -24.00 10.52 7.06
N SER A 76 -25.04 10.37 7.87
CA SER A 76 -26.27 11.18 7.78
C SER A 76 -26.10 12.60 8.32
N GLU A 77 -25.23 12.80 9.32
CA GLU A 77 -25.13 14.06 10.06
C GLU A 77 -23.80 14.80 9.84
N ARG A 78 -22.78 14.11 9.26
CA ARG A 78 -21.46 14.71 9.06
C ARG A 78 -21.50 15.97 8.21
N LYS A 79 -20.55 16.87 8.44
CA LYS A 79 -20.38 18.08 7.65
C LYS A 79 -20.05 17.74 6.18
N VAL A 80 -20.76 18.39 5.28
CA VAL A 80 -20.46 18.33 3.85
C VAL A 80 -19.37 19.35 3.53
N PHE A 81 -18.25 18.87 3.02
CA PHE A 81 -17.13 19.69 2.56
C PHE A 81 -17.00 19.65 1.03
N PHE A 82 -16.70 20.78 0.43
CA PHE A 82 -16.40 20.91 -0.99
C PHE A 82 -15.01 21.52 -1.15
N HIS A 83 -14.15 20.86 -1.91
CA HIS A 83 -12.91 21.46 -2.37
C HIS A 83 -13.23 22.50 -3.45
N ASP A 84 -12.62 23.68 -3.34
CA ASP A 84 -12.82 24.72 -4.33
C ASP A 84 -12.45 24.23 -5.73
N ASN A 85 -13.33 24.53 -6.69
CA ASN A 85 -13.22 24.15 -8.10
C ASN A 85 -13.23 22.66 -8.42
N ASN A 86 -13.19 21.73 -7.46
CA ASN A 86 -13.28 20.30 -7.76
C ASN A 86 -14.65 19.94 -8.34
N MET A 87 -14.66 19.11 -9.38
CA MET A 87 -15.88 18.74 -10.11
C MET A 87 -16.76 17.73 -9.39
N LEU A 88 -16.23 17.05 -8.35
CA LEU A 88 -16.88 15.93 -7.66
C LEU A 88 -17.41 16.33 -6.28
N GLY A 89 -18.58 15.83 -5.93
CA GLY A 89 -19.16 15.94 -4.59
C GLY A 89 -18.54 14.92 -3.62
N GLY A 90 -18.59 15.25 -2.32
CA GLY A 90 -18.05 14.39 -1.28
C GLY A 90 -16.58 14.65 -0.95
N ALA A 91 -16.21 14.40 0.29
CA ALA A 91 -14.83 14.49 0.79
C ALA A 91 -14.63 13.48 1.91
N THR A 92 -13.40 13.00 2.11
CA THR A 92 -13.07 12.01 3.14
C THR A 92 -13.39 12.54 4.53
N THR A 93 -13.09 13.79 4.80
CA THR A 93 -13.35 14.48 6.09
C THR A 93 -14.05 15.82 5.88
N GLY A 94 -14.30 16.54 6.96
CA GLY A 94 -14.75 17.95 6.93
C GLY A 94 -13.62 18.96 6.70
N LYS A 95 -12.42 18.51 6.28
CA LYS A 95 -11.22 19.33 6.08
C LYS A 95 -10.71 19.22 4.64
N ALA A 96 -9.94 20.20 4.19
CA ALA A 96 -9.38 20.23 2.84
C ALA A 96 -8.32 19.12 2.62
N LEU A 97 -7.52 18.84 3.65
CA LEU A 97 -6.61 17.70 3.74
C LEU A 97 -6.75 17.13 5.15
N GLY A 98 -7.49 16.03 5.28
CA GLY A 98 -7.91 15.52 6.58
C GLY A 98 -7.12 14.31 7.04
N ALA A 99 -6.90 14.23 8.36
CA ALA A 99 -6.39 13.07 9.05
C ALA A 99 -7.47 12.53 10.01
N PRO A 100 -8.30 11.58 9.58
CA PRO A 100 -9.40 11.07 10.40
C PRO A 100 -8.89 10.23 11.57
N VAL A 101 -9.54 10.38 12.73
CA VAL A 101 -9.24 9.61 13.93
C VAL A 101 -10.05 8.31 13.93
N TYR A 102 -9.34 7.18 14.00
CA TYR A 102 -9.91 5.83 14.16
C TYR A 102 -9.52 5.27 15.55
N PRO A 103 -10.24 5.62 16.61
CA PRO A 103 -9.85 5.30 17.99
C PRO A 103 -9.95 3.80 18.28
N GLU A 104 -10.76 3.06 17.55
CA GLU A 104 -10.86 1.60 17.62
C GLU A 104 -9.57 0.88 17.18
N TYR A 105 -8.71 1.58 16.41
CA TYR A 105 -7.39 1.14 15.96
C TYR A 105 -6.27 1.91 16.67
N ILE A 106 -5.24 2.34 15.93
CA ILE A 106 -4.09 3.08 16.47
C ILE A 106 -4.35 4.57 16.71
N GLY A 107 -5.51 5.10 16.35
CA GLY A 107 -5.83 6.52 16.57
C GLY A 107 -5.69 6.95 18.04
N LEU A 108 -5.90 6.02 18.97
CA LEU A 108 -5.67 6.25 20.41
C LEU A 108 -4.19 6.56 20.74
N THR A 109 -3.26 6.08 19.96
CA THR A 109 -1.81 6.21 20.25
C THR A 109 -1.28 7.63 20.11
N ILE A 110 -2.05 8.55 19.52
CA ILE A 110 -1.71 9.99 19.49
C ILE A 110 -2.06 10.71 20.79
N TRP A 111 -2.69 10.06 21.76
CA TRP A 111 -3.14 10.69 23.00
C TRP A 111 -2.03 11.49 23.73
N PRO A 112 -0.80 10.96 23.88
CA PRO A 112 0.29 11.72 24.49
C PRO A 112 0.71 12.97 23.69
N GLU A 113 0.37 13.02 22.40
CA GLU A 113 0.82 14.04 21.46
C GLU A 113 -0.21 15.13 21.17
N LEU A 114 -1.40 15.09 21.76
CA LEU A 114 -2.49 16.03 21.44
C LEU A 114 -2.10 17.51 21.52
N ARG A 115 -1.10 17.85 22.32
CA ARG A 115 -0.58 19.22 22.44
C ARG A 115 0.62 19.52 21.56
N THR A 116 1.29 18.51 21.01
CA THR A 116 2.55 18.66 20.28
C THR A 116 2.44 18.25 18.81
N ILE A 117 1.38 17.56 18.41
CA ILE A 117 1.19 17.05 17.04
C ILE A 117 1.30 18.13 15.98
N SER A 118 0.85 19.37 16.28
CA SER A 118 0.92 20.50 15.34
C SER A 118 2.32 21.10 15.21
N THR A 119 3.26 20.76 16.09
CA THR A 119 4.61 21.33 16.15
C THR A 119 5.71 20.27 16.05
N ARG A 120 5.34 19.02 15.83
CA ARG A 120 6.32 17.94 15.65
C ARG A 120 7.15 18.16 14.38
N ILE A 121 8.35 17.63 14.34
CA ILE A 121 9.28 17.81 13.22
C ILE A 121 8.80 17.03 11.98
N ASP A 122 8.45 15.74 12.18
CA ASP A 122 8.04 14.87 11.10
C ASP A 122 6.52 14.93 10.94
N ASN A 123 6.04 15.26 9.75
CA ASN A 123 4.65 15.20 9.34
C ASN A 123 3.67 15.90 10.34
N PRO A 124 3.83 17.19 10.64
CA PRO A 124 2.96 17.93 11.55
C PRO A 124 1.53 18.00 11.03
N GLN A 125 0.55 17.86 11.95
CA GLN A 125 -0.87 17.93 11.61
C GLN A 125 -1.57 18.91 12.53
N ILE A 126 -2.35 19.82 11.96
CA ILE A 126 -3.05 20.84 12.75
C ILE A 126 -4.11 20.18 13.62
N LEU A 127 -4.06 20.45 14.92
CA LEU A 127 -5.08 20.07 15.88
C LEU A 127 -5.36 21.26 16.80
N ASN A 128 -6.59 21.79 16.76
CA ASN A 128 -6.99 22.87 17.62
C ASN A 128 -7.25 22.37 19.05
N LYS A 129 -7.31 23.30 20.01
CA LYS A 129 -7.46 22.97 21.43
C LYS A 129 -8.81 22.30 21.74
N GLU A 130 -9.88 22.74 21.11
CA GLU A 130 -11.24 22.22 21.33
C GLU A 130 -11.34 20.77 20.90
N ASP A 131 -10.88 20.45 19.69
CA ASP A 131 -10.83 19.07 19.17
C ASP A 131 -9.91 18.19 20.04
N ALA A 132 -8.76 18.73 20.51
CA ALA A 132 -7.86 18.02 21.42
C ALA A 132 -8.51 17.71 22.77
N ASP A 133 -9.26 18.65 23.34
CA ASP A 133 -9.98 18.47 24.60
C ASP A 133 -11.10 17.42 24.47
N ILE A 134 -11.83 17.41 23.36
CA ILE A 134 -12.85 16.36 23.06
C ILE A 134 -12.19 14.97 22.97
N LEU A 135 -11.09 14.85 22.22
CA LEU A 135 -10.35 13.58 22.17
C LEU A 135 -9.89 13.13 23.55
N ASN A 136 -9.34 14.06 24.34
CA ASN A 136 -8.77 13.77 25.65
C ASN A 136 -9.81 13.36 26.70
N TYR A 137 -10.97 14.01 26.73
CA TYR A 137 -11.95 13.85 27.81
C TYR A 137 -13.17 13.01 27.43
N GLU A 138 -13.50 12.89 26.14
CA GLU A 138 -14.73 12.25 25.73
C GLU A 138 -14.50 10.98 24.87
N VAL A 139 -13.56 11.03 23.90
CA VAL A 139 -13.33 9.93 22.98
C VAL A 139 -12.37 8.90 23.53
N PHE A 140 -11.12 9.27 23.79
CA PHE A 140 -10.05 8.32 24.14
C PHE A 140 -10.28 7.57 25.47
N PRO A 141 -10.88 8.17 26.52
CA PRO A 141 -11.19 7.42 27.75
C PRO A 141 -12.12 6.22 27.52
N TYR A 142 -13.04 6.31 26.55
CA TYR A 142 -13.90 5.17 26.20
C TYR A 142 -13.14 4.03 25.53
N TRP A 143 -12.16 4.37 24.68
CA TRP A 143 -11.41 3.39 23.89
C TRP A 143 -10.17 2.83 24.59
N LEU A 144 -9.82 3.33 25.76
CA LEU A 144 -8.62 2.94 26.51
C LEU A 144 -8.51 1.42 26.73
N ASP A 145 -9.63 0.77 26.99
CA ASP A 145 -9.75 -0.66 27.25
C ASP A 145 -10.61 -1.39 26.19
N ARG A 146 -10.96 -0.73 25.10
CA ARG A 146 -11.86 -1.22 24.03
C ARG A 146 -11.25 -1.16 22.63
N SER A 147 -10.02 -0.63 22.48
CA SER A 147 -9.34 -0.66 21.20
C SER A 147 -8.99 -2.10 20.85
N ILE A 148 -8.88 -2.38 19.55
CA ILE A 148 -8.61 -3.76 19.07
C ILE A 148 -7.32 -4.34 19.68
N SER A 149 -6.30 -3.51 19.91
CA SER A 149 -5.07 -3.95 20.58
C SER A 149 -5.31 -4.37 22.02
N GLU A 150 -6.20 -3.70 22.74
CA GLU A 150 -6.55 -4.04 24.11
C GLU A 150 -7.44 -5.28 24.18
N GLU A 151 -8.36 -5.45 23.24
CA GLU A 151 -9.16 -6.69 23.15
C GLU A 151 -8.24 -7.91 22.90
N VAL A 152 -7.27 -7.78 22.00
CA VAL A 152 -6.26 -8.83 21.79
C VAL A 152 -5.40 -9.05 23.04
N ARG A 153 -5.00 -7.99 23.76
CA ARG A 153 -4.22 -8.10 25.01
C ARG A 153 -4.94 -8.89 26.09
N LYS A 154 -6.28 -8.80 26.15
CA LYS A 154 -7.08 -9.57 27.12
C LYS A 154 -7.01 -11.08 26.87
N VAL A 155 -6.87 -11.51 25.61
CA VAL A 155 -6.92 -12.93 25.23
C VAL A 155 -5.55 -13.54 24.92
N ASP A 156 -4.59 -12.72 24.46
CA ASP A 156 -3.22 -13.17 24.09
C ASP A 156 -2.17 -12.11 24.47
N PRO A 157 -1.96 -11.86 25.78
CA PRO A 157 -1.04 -10.81 26.25
C PRO A 157 0.41 -11.08 25.87
N ASP A 158 0.81 -12.35 25.80
CA ASP A 158 2.21 -12.74 25.49
C ASP A 158 2.58 -12.36 24.06
N ARG A 159 1.76 -12.74 23.05
CA ARG A 159 2.04 -12.40 21.66
C ARG A 159 1.81 -10.92 21.38
N GLN A 160 0.85 -10.29 22.04
CA GLN A 160 0.70 -8.83 21.98
C GLN A 160 1.97 -8.11 22.48
N SER A 161 2.60 -8.58 23.54
CA SER A 161 3.89 -8.06 24.02
C SER A 161 5.03 -8.21 22.98
N LEU A 162 5.04 -9.29 22.19
CA LEU A 162 6.04 -9.47 21.12
C LEU A 162 5.89 -8.42 20.00
N GLN A 163 4.66 -8.06 19.69
CA GLN A 163 4.37 -6.99 18.73
C GLN A 163 4.88 -5.63 19.24
N GLU A 164 4.67 -5.33 20.52
CA GLU A 164 5.16 -4.09 21.14
C GLU A 164 6.70 -4.02 21.16
N LYS A 165 7.35 -5.15 21.25
CA LYS A 165 8.81 -5.29 21.16
C LYS A 165 9.33 -5.42 19.72
N MET A 166 8.46 -5.29 18.72
CA MET A 166 8.81 -5.35 17.31
C MET A 166 9.47 -6.66 16.85
N ILE A 167 9.22 -7.77 17.55
CA ILE A 167 9.73 -9.11 17.20
C ILE A 167 8.92 -9.72 16.07
N ILE A 168 7.61 -9.57 16.14
CA ILE A 168 6.63 -9.79 15.06
C ILE A 168 5.72 -8.57 15.03
N TYR A 169 5.18 -8.25 13.87
CA TYR A 169 4.29 -7.10 13.73
C TYR A 169 3.10 -7.47 12.88
N THR A 170 1.90 -7.02 13.25
CA THR A 170 0.71 -7.13 12.43
C THR A 170 0.13 -5.74 12.15
N ILE A 171 -0.22 -5.47 10.90
CA ILE A 171 -0.98 -4.27 10.54
C ILE A 171 -2.40 -4.35 11.10
N SER A 172 -2.83 -5.54 11.52
CA SER A 172 -4.15 -5.85 12.05
C SER A 172 -4.54 -4.97 13.24
N LYS A 173 -3.57 -4.45 14.00
CA LYS A 173 -3.83 -3.47 15.07
C LYS A 173 -4.17 -2.07 14.57
N ALA A 174 -3.76 -1.76 13.34
CA ALA A 174 -3.80 -0.40 12.81
C ALA A 174 -4.87 -0.22 11.74
N ALA A 175 -5.09 -1.21 10.88
CA ALA A 175 -5.83 -1.05 9.65
C ALA A 175 -6.27 -2.37 9.00
N THR A 176 -6.66 -3.37 9.75
CA THR A 176 -6.89 -4.73 9.19
C THR A 176 -8.03 -4.85 8.24
N ILE A 177 -9.01 -3.95 8.32
CA ILE A 177 -10.15 -3.98 7.40
C ILE A 177 -9.88 -3.04 6.24
N SER A 178 -8.63 -2.96 5.86
CA SER A 178 -8.12 -2.24 4.72
C SER A 178 -7.30 -3.19 3.83
N HIS A 179 -6.50 -2.65 2.92
CA HIS A 179 -5.66 -3.43 2.01
C HIS A 179 -6.48 -4.44 1.20
N THR A 180 -7.46 -3.92 0.48
CA THR A 180 -8.34 -4.68 -0.41
C THR A 180 -8.91 -3.80 -1.52
N THR A 181 -9.55 -4.41 -2.52
CA THR A 181 -10.15 -3.69 -3.64
C THR A 181 -11.63 -4.06 -3.78
N PRO A 182 -12.56 -3.15 -3.40
CA PRO A 182 -13.99 -3.37 -3.58
C PRO A 182 -14.39 -3.43 -5.06
N CYS A 183 -15.49 -4.08 -5.36
CA CYS A 183 -16.12 -4.09 -6.68
C CYS A 183 -17.07 -2.90 -6.86
N TYR A 184 -16.54 -1.73 -7.17
CA TYR A 184 -17.39 -0.56 -7.43
C TYR A 184 -18.31 -0.73 -8.64
N GLU A 185 -17.99 -1.64 -9.55
CA GLU A 185 -18.85 -1.96 -10.68
C GLU A 185 -20.25 -2.41 -10.24
N LEU A 186 -20.38 -3.10 -9.07
CA LEU A 186 -21.67 -3.46 -8.49
C LEU A 186 -22.53 -2.23 -8.22
N VAL A 187 -21.95 -1.19 -7.65
CA VAL A 187 -22.63 0.08 -7.38
C VAL A 187 -22.98 0.81 -8.68
N LEU A 188 -22.04 0.87 -9.62
CA LEU A 188 -22.27 1.56 -10.90
C LEU A 188 -23.42 0.93 -11.70
N LYS A 189 -23.61 -0.39 -11.61
CA LYS A 189 -24.64 -1.15 -12.32
C LYS A 189 -25.99 -1.24 -11.58
N LYS A 190 -25.96 -1.41 -10.25
CA LYS A 190 -27.19 -1.61 -9.43
C LYS A 190 -27.69 -0.33 -8.75
N GLY A 191 -26.77 0.58 -8.42
CA GLY A 191 -27.02 1.66 -7.47
C GLY A 191 -27.16 1.14 -6.03
N ILE A 192 -27.01 2.02 -5.06
CA ILE A 192 -27.18 1.68 -3.63
C ILE A 192 -28.62 1.24 -3.32
N LEU A 193 -29.61 1.79 -4.00
CA LEU A 193 -31.02 1.34 -3.87
C LEU A 193 -31.19 -0.12 -4.31
N GLY A 194 -30.52 -0.54 -5.39
CA GLY A 194 -30.57 -1.94 -5.83
C GLY A 194 -29.94 -2.89 -4.82
N ILE A 195 -28.81 -2.50 -4.22
CA ILE A 195 -28.16 -3.28 -3.15
C ILE A 195 -29.03 -3.32 -1.89
N LEU A 196 -29.66 -2.21 -1.52
CA LEU A 196 -30.56 -2.13 -0.39
C LEU A 196 -31.81 -3.03 -0.59
N CYS A 197 -32.41 -3.00 -1.77
CA CYS A 197 -33.55 -3.89 -2.09
C CYS A 197 -33.15 -5.37 -2.00
N GLU A 198 -31.96 -5.73 -2.52
CA GLU A 198 -31.43 -7.08 -2.40
C GLU A 198 -31.22 -7.50 -0.93
N ALA A 199 -30.70 -6.61 -0.07
CA ALA A 199 -30.55 -6.88 1.36
C ALA A 199 -31.91 -7.13 2.03
N VAL A 200 -32.92 -6.29 1.77
CA VAL A 200 -34.29 -6.46 2.30
C VAL A 200 -34.91 -7.78 1.86
N GLU A 201 -34.78 -8.16 0.58
CA GLU A 201 -35.32 -9.43 0.08
C GLU A 201 -34.64 -10.64 0.71
N LYS A 202 -33.31 -10.55 0.93
CA LYS A 202 -32.55 -11.63 1.54
C LYS A 202 -32.77 -11.72 3.05
N GLU A 203 -32.91 -10.60 3.75
CA GLU A 203 -33.31 -10.54 5.17
C GLU A 203 -34.66 -11.28 5.37
N ALA A 204 -35.67 -10.96 4.56
CA ALA A 204 -36.98 -11.58 4.64
C ALA A 204 -36.99 -13.09 4.31
N LYS A 205 -36.01 -13.60 3.57
CA LYS A 205 -35.87 -15.03 3.25
C LYS A 205 -35.13 -15.84 4.31
N HIS A 206 -34.45 -15.15 5.24
CA HIS A 206 -33.63 -15.76 6.28
C HIS A 206 -34.00 -15.22 7.67
N ASP A 207 -35.32 -15.01 7.89
CA ASP A 207 -35.86 -14.56 9.18
C ASP A 207 -35.76 -15.61 10.29
N ASP A 208 -35.44 -16.85 9.93
CA ASP A 208 -35.19 -18.00 10.80
C ASP A 208 -33.67 -18.19 11.14
N ASP A 209 -32.79 -17.39 10.57
CA ASP A 209 -31.33 -17.43 10.77
C ASP A 209 -30.86 -16.08 11.32
N ASP A 210 -30.70 -15.97 12.63
CA ASP A 210 -30.35 -14.71 13.31
C ASP A 210 -29.05 -14.10 12.77
N GLU A 211 -28.01 -14.90 12.47
CA GLU A 211 -26.72 -14.38 11.97
C GLU A 211 -26.85 -13.74 10.58
N LYS A 212 -27.59 -14.39 9.68
CA LYS A 212 -27.84 -13.84 8.34
C LYS A 212 -28.79 -12.64 8.40
N SER A 213 -29.83 -12.73 9.21
CA SER A 213 -30.76 -11.61 9.43
C SER A 213 -30.03 -10.38 9.93
N ASP A 214 -29.19 -10.51 10.96
CA ASP A 214 -28.37 -9.42 11.51
C ASP A 214 -27.41 -8.83 10.46
N PHE A 215 -26.81 -9.69 9.63
CA PHE A 215 -25.94 -9.24 8.55
C PHE A 215 -26.72 -8.39 7.53
N TYR A 216 -27.83 -8.89 6.98
CA TYR A 216 -28.62 -8.15 6.00
C TYR A 216 -29.21 -6.86 6.59
N GLN A 217 -29.66 -6.90 7.85
CA GLN A 217 -30.12 -5.72 8.57
C GLN A 217 -28.99 -4.68 8.70
N SER A 218 -27.78 -5.10 9.04
CA SER A 218 -26.62 -4.21 9.15
C SER A 218 -26.28 -3.57 7.79
N VAL A 219 -26.33 -4.33 6.70
CA VAL A 219 -26.16 -3.81 5.33
C VAL A 219 -27.24 -2.77 5.01
N ARG A 220 -28.50 -3.07 5.29
CA ARG A 220 -29.62 -2.16 5.03
C ARG A 220 -29.47 -0.82 5.78
N ILE A 221 -29.09 -0.87 7.05
CA ILE A 221 -28.85 0.34 7.88
C ILE A 221 -27.69 1.15 7.31
N ALA A 222 -26.58 0.49 6.97
CA ALA A 222 -25.38 1.13 6.46
C ALA A 222 -25.62 1.76 5.08
N MET A 223 -26.31 1.07 4.17
CA MET A 223 -26.66 1.61 2.85
C MET A 223 -27.59 2.82 2.94
N GLN A 224 -28.48 2.86 3.93
CA GLN A 224 -29.30 4.05 4.18
C GLN A 224 -28.43 5.26 4.56
N GLY A 225 -27.37 5.06 5.33
CA GLY A 225 -26.37 6.09 5.63
C GLY A 225 -25.68 6.64 4.37
N VAL A 226 -25.31 5.77 3.44
CA VAL A 226 -24.72 6.17 2.14
C VAL A 226 -25.69 7.03 1.33
N LEU A 227 -26.97 6.65 1.26
CA LEU A 227 -28.01 7.42 0.60
C LEU A 227 -28.21 8.81 1.23
N ASN A 228 -28.24 8.87 2.55
CA ASN A 228 -28.41 10.11 3.30
C ASN A 228 -27.24 11.06 3.06
N TYR A 229 -25.98 10.55 3.05
CA TYR A 229 -24.80 11.35 2.76
C TYR A 229 -24.84 11.97 1.36
N SER A 230 -25.14 11.16 0.35
CA SER A 230 -25.27 11.66 -1.03
C SER A 230 -26.38 12.73 -1.17
N ALA A 231 -27.54 12.51 -0.54
CA ALA A 231 -28.64 13.50 -0.52
C ALA A 231 -28.22 14.81 0.19
N ASN A 232 -27.41 14.72 1.25
CA ASN A 232 -26.88 15.89 1.96
C ASN A 232 -25.91 16.67 1.07
N ILE A 233 -25.03 15.99 0.32
CA ILE A 233 -24.13 16.63 -0.66
C ILE A 233 -24.97 17.40 -1.70
N SER A 234 -25.99 16.76 -2.29
CA SER A 234 -26.86 17.38 -3.28
C SER A 234 -27.56 18.62 -2.73
N ARG A 235 -28.10 18.53 -1.51
CA ARG A 235 -28.80 19.65 -0.85
C ARG A 235 -27.86 20.83 -0.55
N GLU A 236 -26.69 20.55 0.01
CA GLU A 236 -25.73 21.60 0.34
C GLU A 236 -25.13 22.24 -0.93
N ALA A 237 -24.87 21.45 -1.98
CA ALA A 237 -24.43 21.99 -3.28
C ALA A 237 -25.51 22.89 -3.89
N SER A 238 -26.79 22.52 -3.85
CA SER A 238 -27.91 23.37 -4.31
C SER A 238 -27.99 24.67 -3.54
N LYS A 239 -27.80 24.62 -2.22
CA LYS A 239 -27.80 25.81 -1.36
C LYS A 239 -26.65 26.74 -1.73
N ARG A 240 -25.42 26.19 -1.93
CA ARG A 240 -24.26 27.00 -2.35
C ARG A 240 -24.44 27.58 -3.74
N ALA A 241 -24.99 26.83 -4.69
CA ALA A 241 -25.28 27.33 -6.03
C ALA A 241 -26.21 28.55 -6.00
N ASN A 242 -27.20 28.60 -5.11
CA ASN A 242 -28.13 29.71 -4.97
C ASN A 242 -27.49 30.96 -4.37
N SER A 243 -26.41 30.84 -3.60
CA SER A 243 -25.72 31.97 -2.97
C SER A 243 -24.40 32.36 -3.67
N GLU A 244 -23.95 31.58 -4.63
CA GLU A 244 -22.68 31.81 -5.34
C GLU A 244 -22.86 32.94 -6.39
N VAL A 245 -21.87 33.82 -6.41
CA VAL A 245 -21.85 34.98 -7.36
C VAL A 245 -20.96 34.70 -8.57
N ASP A 246 -19.99 33.84 -8.45
CA ASP A 246 -19.16 33.39 -9.58
C ASP A 246 -19.93 32.36 -10.41
N GLU A 247 -20.18 32.69 -11.68
CA GLU A 247 -21.02 31.88 -12.56
C GLU A 247 -20.43 30.49 -12.84
N GLU A 248 -19.10 30.33 -12.91
CA GLU A 248 -18.48 29.03 -13.15
C GLU A 248 -18.55 28.13 -11.89
N ARG A 249 -18.30 28.67 -10.72
CA ARG A 249 -18.49 27.98 -9.43
C ARG A 249 -19.95 27.61 -9.22
N LYS A 250 -20.88 28.52 -9.57
CA LYS A 250 -22.30 28.24 -9.48
C LYS A 250 -22.73 27.08 -10.37
N LYS A 251 -22.30 27.07 -11.64
CA LYS A 251 -22.52 25.93 -12.56
C LYS A 251 -21.93 24.62 -11.99
N ASN A 252 -20.73 24.68 -11.40
CA ASN A 252 -20.12 23.53 -10.77
C ASN A 252 -20.95 22.98 -9.61
N PHE A 253 -21.44 23.83 -8.70
CA PHE A 253 -22.33 23.42 -7.62
C PHE A 253 -23.67 22.87 -8.13
N GLN A 254 -24.25 23.47 -9.18
CA GLN A 254 -25.46 22.95 -9.81
C GLN A 254 -25.24 21.53 -10.36
N ARG A 255 -24.12 21.32 -11.06
CA ARG A 255 -23.74 19.98 -11.58
C ARG A 255 -23.56 18.97 -10.45
N ILE A 256 -22.79 19.31 -9.39
CA ILE A 256 -22.62 18.43 -8.22
C ILE A 256 -23.97 18.08 -7.60
N ALA A 257 -24.86 19.07 -7.47
CA ALA A 257 -26.19 18.86 -6.91
C ALA A 257 -27.01 17.85 -7.73
N GLU A 258 -27.05 18.00 -9.06
CA GLU A 258 -27.77 17.10 -9.95
C GLU A 258 -27.16 15.68 -9.98
N VAL A 259 -25.83 15.58 -10.06
CA VAL A 259 -25.11 14.29 -10.03
C VAL A 259 -25.41 13.56 -8.72
N CYS A 260 -25.20 14.21 -7.57
CA CYS A 260 -25.36 13.59 -6.25
C CYS A 260 -26.83 13.35 -5.86
N LYS A 261 -27.80 14.00 -6.53
CA LYS A 261 -29.22 13.69 -6.40
C LYS A 261 -29.54 12.31 -6.97
N ARG A 262 -28.77 11.86 -7.95
CA ARG A 262 -29.00 10.58 -8.63
C ARG A 262 -28.06 9.49 -8.17
N VAL A 263 -26.76 9.74 -8.11
CA VAL A 263 -25.75 8.73 -7.78
C VAL A 263 -25.13 8.98 -6.41
N PRO A 264 -24.78 7.93 -5.66
CA PRO A 264 -24.81 6.49 -6.00
C PRO A 264 -26.16 5.80 -5.79
N ALA A 265 -27.25 6.51 -5.50
CA ALA A 265 -28.56 5.88 -5.25
C ALA A 265 -29.03 5.00 -6.42
N HIS A 266 -28.92 5.50 -7.65
CA HIS A 266 -29.27 4.80 -8.88
C HIS A 266 -28.04 4.45 -9.72
N PRO A 267 -28.15 3.51 -10.68
CA PRO A 267 -27.11 3.25 -11.67
C PRO A 267 -26.61 4.51 -12.38
N ALA A 268 -25.30 4.59 -12.60
CA ALA A 268 -24.68 5.68 -13.33
C ALA A 268 -25.08 5.64 -14.81
N ARG A 269 -25.25 6.81 -15.45
CA ARG A 269 -25.64 6.95 -16.85
C ARG A 269 -24.49 7.43 -17.75
N ASN A 270 -23.56 8.17 -17.19
CA ASN A 270 -22.49 8.85 -17.89
C ASN A 270 -21.20 8.88 -17.06
N TYR A 271 -20.12 9.39 -17.63
CA TYR A 271 -18.78 9.32 -17.03
C TYR A 271 -18.69 10.06 -15.70
N ILE A 272 -19.19 11.28 -15.59
CA ILE A 272 -19.12 12.06 -14.34
C ILE A 272 -19.97 11.43 -13.22
N GLU A 273 -21.14 10.86 -13.55
CA GLU A 273 -21.95 10.13 -12.57
C GLU A 273 -21.20 8.88 -12.08
N ALA A 274 -20.55 8.13 -12.98
CA ALA A 274 -19.79 6.93 -12.61
C ALA A 274 -18.61 7.26 -11.71
N VAL A 275 -17.83 8.28 -12.04
CA VAL A 275 -16.69 8.73 -11.23
C VAL A 275 -17.15 9.23 -9.86
N ASN A 276 -18.24 10.01 -9.80
CA ASN A 276 -18.75 10.53 -8.53
C ASN A 276 -19.39 9.45 -7.65
N ALA A 277 -20.11 8.47 -8.26
CA ALA A 277 -20.67 7.33 -7.52
C ALA A 277 -19.57 6.50 -6.85
N LEU A 278 -18.51 6.17 -7.60
CA LEU A 278 -17.34 5.48 -7.09
C LEU A 278 -16.72 6.27 -5.92
N TRP A 279 -16.48 7.56 -6.09
CA TRP A 279 -15.86 8.40 -5.07
C TRP A 279 -16.69 8.48 -3.78
N ILE A 280 -18.01 8.71 -3.87
CA ILE A 280 -18.88 8.75 -2.68
C ILE A 280 -18.84 7.41 -1.94
N CYS A 281 -18.88 6.29 -2.66
CA CYS A 281 -18.78 4.97 -2.04
C CYS A 281 -17.40 4.74 -1.39
N GLN A 282 -16.32 5.18 -2.01
CA GLN A 282 -14.96 5.14 -1.43
C GLN A 282 -14.93 5.90 -0.10
N VAL A 283 -15.49 7.10 -0.03
CA VAL A 283 -15.62 7.90 1.22
C VAL A 283 -16.42 7.16 2.29
N CYS A 284 -17.52 6.51 1.92
CA CYS A 284 -18.33 5.75 2.87
C CYS A 284 -17.61 4.50 3.40
N VAL A 285 -16.82 3.83 2.57
CA VAL A 285 -15.95 2.73 3.01
C VAL A 285 -14.88 3.24 3.99
N PHE A 286 -14.29 4.41 3.76
CA PHE A 286 -13.37 5.03 4.72
C PHE A 286 -14.06 5.44 6.03
N ALA A 287 -15.33 5.81 5.98
CA ALA A 287 -16.10 6.08 7.20
C ALA A 287 -16.32 4.83 8.07
N GLU A 288 -16.48 3.68 7.45
CA GLU A 288 -16.66 2.39 8.15
C GLU A 288 -15.32 1.80 8.61
N ASN A 289 -14.30 1.85 7.77
CA ASN A 289 -13.01 1.21 7.96
C ASN A 289 -11.88 2.24 8.04
N SER A 290 -10.67 1.77 8.31
CA SER A 290 -9.48 2.60 8.15
C SER A 290 -9.33 3.09 6.69
N ASN A 291 -8.80 4.29 6.51
CA ASN A 291 -8.58 4.90 5.19
C ASN A 291 -7.34 4.34 4.45
N MET A 292 -6.64 3.35 5.01
CA MET A 292 -5.37 2.85 4.48
C MET A 292 -5.57 1.78 3.41
N ALA A 293 -5.08 2.03 2.18
CA ALA A 293 -5.01 1.09 1.07
C ALA A 293 -6.34 0.36 0.73
N ILE A 294 -7.46 1.08 0.76
CA ILE A 294 -8.69 0.65 0.11
C ILE A 294 -8.67 1.22 -1.30
N ASN A 295 -8.65 0.36 -2.30
CA ASN A 295 -8.20 0.70 -3.65
C ASN A 295 -9.38 0.90 -4.59
N PRO A 296 -9.35 1.94 -5.46
CA PRO A 296 -10.34 2.09 -6.53
C PRO A 296 -10.28 0.97 -7.59
N GLY A 297 -9.17 0.26 -7.69
CA GLY A 297 -9.00 -0.88 -8.59
C GLY A 297 -8.72 -0.47 -10.04
N ARG A 298 -9.29 -1.22 -10.98
CA ARG A 298 -9.06 -1.10 -12.43
C ARG A 298 -9.94 -0.02 -13.06
N LEU A 299 -9.63 1.26 -12.80
CA LEU A 299 -10.48 2.39 -13.21
C LEU A 299 -10.69 2.48 -14.72
N ASP A 300 -9.67 2.18 -15.51
CA ASP A 300 -9.75 2.18 -16.97
C ASP A 300 -10.66 1.07 -17.52
N GLN A 301 -11.03 0.08 -16.70
CA GLN A 301 -11.97 -0.97 -17.09
C GLN A 301 -13.40 -0.64 -16.63
N ILE A 302 -13.57 -0.35 -15.34
CA ILE A 302 -14.92 -0.16 -14.75
C ILE A 302 -15.58 1.15 -15.19
N LEU A 303 -14.80 2.19 -15.52
CA LEU A 303 -15.31 3.49 -15.99
C LEU A 303 -15.38 3.60 -17.52
N TYR A 304 -14.69 2.72 -18.24
CA TYR A 304 -14.61 2.77 -19.69
C TYR A 304 -15.97 2.77 -20.42
N PRO A 305 -16.96 1.94 -20.03
CA PRO A 305 -18.26 1.92 -20.72
C PRO A 305 -18.98 3.29 -20.69
N TYR A 306 -18.81 4.03 -19.61
CA TYR A 306 -19.39 5.38 -19.44
C TYR A 306 -18.60 6.44 -20.22
N PHE A 307 -17.27 6.36 -20.14
CA PHE A 307 -16.37 7.25 -20.86
C PHE A 307 -16.56 7.14 -22.38
N ILE A 308 -16.49 5.95 -22.94
CA ILE A 308 -16.54 5.78 -24.39
C ILE A 308 -17.91 6.18 -24.97
N LYS A 309 -18.98 5.89 -24.26
CA LYS A 309 -20.33 6.29 -24.66
C LYS A 309 -20.44 7.81 -24.79
N ASP A 310 -20.03 8.54 -23.75
CA ASP A 310 -20.13 10.00 -23.73
C ASP A 310 -19.13 10.66 -24.70
N PHE A 311 -17.95 10.07 -24.86
CA PHE A 311 -16.96 10.54 -25.83
C PHE A 311 -17.43 10.35 -27.28
N GLU A 312 -18.03 9.20 -27.60
CA GLU A 312 -18.57 8.92 -28.94
C GLU A 312 -19.80 9.77 -29.30
N SER A 313 -20.63 10.10 -28.30
CA SER A 313 -21.77 10.99 -28.49
C SER A 313 -21.39 12.47 -28.60
N GLY A 314 -20.15 12.83 -28.28
CA GLY A 314 -19.66 14.20 -28.21
C GLY A 314 -20.11 14.97 -26.94
N GLU A 315 -20.69 14.26 -25.96
CA GLU A 315 -21.09 14.84 -24.67
C GLU A 315 -19.89 15.02 -23.72
N LEU A 316 -18.76 14.36 -24.00
CA LEU A 316 -17.53 14.43 -23.22
C LEU A 316 -16.35 14.79 -24.11
N SER A 317 -15.69 15.91 -23.87
CA SER A 317 -14.43 16.27 -24.51
C SER A 317 -13.23 15.59 -23.79
N ILE A 318 -12.04 15.59 -24.43
CA ILE A 318 -10.80 15.13 -23.77
C ILE A 318 -10.45 16.07 -22.60
N GLU A 319 -10.66 17.35 -22.73
CA GLU A 319 -10.46 18.32 -21.65
C GLU A 319 -11.35 18.01 -20.44
N ASP A 320 -12.65 17.76 -20.66
CA ASP A 320 -13.57 17.36 -19.58
C ASP A 320 -13.15 16.05 -18.94
N ALA A 321 -12.74 15.07 -19.74
CA ALA A 321 -12.26 13.78 -19.23
C ALA A 321 -11.02 13.93 -18.35
N LEU A 322 -10.06 14.77 -18.74
CA LEU A 322 -8.88 15.11 -17.93
C LEU A 322 -9.27 15.82 -16.64
N ASN A 323 -10.17 16.81 -16.72
CA ASN A 323 -10.64 17.57 -15.55
C ASN A 323 -11.42 16.71 -14.56
N ILE A 324 -12.30 15.82 -15.03
CA ILE A 324 -13.06 14.89 -14.17
C ILE A 324 -12.10 13.88 -13.50
N SER A 325 -11.22 13.28 -14.29
CA SER A 325 -10.25 12.29 -13.76
C SER A 325 -9.25 12.94 -12.81
N GLY A 326 -8.72 14.12 -13.14
CA GLY A 326 -7.83 14.86 -12.26
C GLY A 326 -8.51 15.32 -10.98
N SER A 327 -9.80 15.70 -11.04
CA SER A 327 -10.61 15.94 -9.85
C SER A 327 -10.69 14.74 -8.93
N LEU A 328 -10.80 13.52 -9.48
CA LEU A 328 -10.75 12.27 -8.71
C LEU A 328 -9.37 12.06 -8.07
N TRP A 329 -8.24 12.34 -8.77
CA TRP A 329 -6.90 12.25 -8.20
C TRP A 329 -6.76 13.11 -6.95
N PHE A 330 -7.19 14.37 -7.00
CA PHE A 330 -7.17 15.25 -5.82
C PHE A 330 -8.13 14.81 -4.71
N LYS A 331 -9.26 14.20 -5.05
CA LYS A 331 -10.17 13.60 -4.07
C LYS A 331 -9.54 12.41 -3.34
N ILE A 332 -8.84 11.55 -4.07
CA ILE A 332 -8.12 10.42 -3.48
C ILE A 332 -6.99 10.92 -2.56
N ALA A 333 -6.37 12.05 -2.90
CA ALA A 333 -5.31 12.67 -2.13
C ALA A 333 -5.80 13.60 -0.99
N ASP A 334 -7.11 13.73 -0.75
CA ASP A 334 -7.70 14.67 0.23
C ASP A 334 -7.53 14.22 1.69
N ASN A 335 -6.86 13.11 1.92
CA ASN A 335 -6.67 12.58 3.26
C ASN A 335 -5.26 12.03 3.49
N VAL A 336 -4.87 11.98 4.77
CA VAL A 336 -3.58 11.43 5.23
C VAL A 336 -3.81 10.49 6.40
N ASN A 337 -2.86 9.59 6.61
CA ASN A 337 -2.87 8.73 7.79
C ASN A 337 -2.49 9.52 9.04
N LEU A 338 -3.17 9.23 10.13
CA LEU A 338 -2.83 9.72 11.45
C LEU A 338 -1.91 8.72 12.13
N VAL A 339 -0.60 9.02 12.11
CA VAL A 339 0.45 8.15 12.67
C VAL A 339 1.08 8.83 13.88
N PRO A 340 1.25 8.15 15.04
CA PRO A 340 1.95 8.73 16.19
C PRO A 340 3.44 8.93 15.86
N GLN A 341 4.08 9.93 16.45
CA GLN A 341 5.48 10.28 16.20
C GLN A 341 6.45 9.09 16.39
N ALA A 342 6.18 8.24 17.37
CA ALA A 342 6.98 7.04 17.62
C ALA A 342 6.92 6.04 16.44
N ALA A 343 5.84 6.02 15.66
CA ALA A 343 5.67 5.16 14.50
C ALA A 343 6.06 5.83 13.17
N GLU A 344 6.34 7.14 13.14
CA GLU A 344 6.77 7.85 11.93
C GLU A 344 8.04 7.25 11.31
N LYS A 345 8.93 6.68 12.11
CA LYS A 345 10.13 5.97 11.62
C LYS A 345 9.79 4.73 10.79
N LEU A 346 8.65 4.09 11.06
CA LEU A 346 8.21 2.86 10.39
C LEU A 346 7.21 3.13 9.27
N PHE A 347 6.41 4.20 9.36
CA PHE A 347 5.28 4.48 8.47
C PHE A 347 5.23 5.93 8.00
N GLY A 348 6.28 6.72 8.23
CA GLY A 348 6.34 8.13 7.90
C GLY A 348 6.27 8.43 6.41
N GLY A 349 5.79 9.63 6.08
CA GLY A 349 5.68 10.12 4.71
C GLY A 349 4.60 9.46 3.85
N ALA A 350 3.88 8.46 4.39
CA ALA A 350 2.86 7.75 3.64
C ALA A 350 1.51 8.49 3.69
N GLY A 351 0.87 8.61 2.52
CA GLY A 351 -0.55 8.89 2.42
C GLY A 351 -1.41 7.66 2.76
N ALA A 352 -2.68 7.70 2.35
CA ALA A 352 -3.57 6.55 2.48
C ALA A 352 -3.26 5.42 1.49
N VAL A 353 -2.39 5.65 0.53
CA VAL A 353 -1.89 4.71 -0.49
C VAL A 353 -3.00 3.96 -1.24
N PRO A 354 -4.09 4.58 -1.70
CA PRO A 354 -5.06 3.90 -2.56
C PRO A 354 -4.42 3.61 -3.92
N ALA A 355 -4.39 2.34 -4.30
CA ALA A 355 -3.80 1.93 -5.57
C ALA A 355 -4.82 1.99 -6.71
N ILE A 356 -4.40 2.56 -7.85
CA ILE A 356 -5.11 2.49 -9.12
C ILE A 356 -4.32 1.56 -10.04
N THR A 357 -5.03 0.67 -10.73
CA THR A 357 -4.45 -0.31 -11.63
C THR A 357 -4.94 -0.07 -13.05
N LEU A 358 -4.04 0.00 -14.02
CA LEU A 358 -4.34 0.29 -15.42
C LEU A 358 -3.80 -0.81 -16.36
N GLY A 359 -4.44 -0.99 -17.51
CA GLY A 359 -3.97 -1.86 -18.59
C GLY A 359 -4.02 -3.36 -18.30
N GLY A 360 -3.01 -4.08 -18.79
CA GLY A 360 -2.93 -5.53 -18.69
C GLY A 360 -3.89 -6.26 -19.62
N VAL A 361 -4.35 -7.45 -19.19
CA VAL A 361 -5.34 -8.23 -19.95
C VAL A 361 -6.73 -8.15 -19.32
N ASN A 362 -7.75 -8.39 -20.15
CA ASN A 362 -9.14 -8.58 -19.73
C ASN A 362 -9.39 -10.03 -19.26
N LYS A 363 -10.61 -10.33 -18.83
CA LYS A 363 -11.02 -11.67 -18.36
C LYS A 363 -10.78 -12.79 -19.38
N ASP A 364 -10.79 -12.45 -20.68
CA ASP A 364 -10.58 -13.41 -21.77
C ASP A 364 -9.09 -13.56 -22.14
N GLY A 365 -8.19 -12.89 -21.41
CA GLY A 365 -6.74 -12.91 -21.63
C GLY A 365 -6.27 -12.05 -22.81
N LYS A 366 -7.09 -11.11 -23.29
CA LYS A 366 -6.77 -10.20 -24.40
C LYS A 366 -6.40 -8.81 -23.89
N ASP A 367 -5.72 -8.04 -24.72
CA ASP A 367 -5.35 -6.65 -24.42
C ASP A 367 -6.55 -5.87 -23.86
N ALA A 368 -6.39 -5.32 -22.66
CA ALA A 368 -7.40 -4.52 -21.98
C ALA A 368 -7.17 -3.01 -22.10
N VAL A 369 -6.08 -2.60 -22.74
CA VAL A 369 -5.73 -1.19 -22.93
C VAL A 369 -6.75 -0.52 -23.84
N ASN A 370 -7.28 0.61 -23.39
CA ASN A 370 -8.32 1.36 -24.08
C ASN A 370 -8.04 2.88 -24.03
N GLU A 371 -8.91 3.68 -24.61
CA GLU A 371 -8.76 5.13 -24.69
C GLU A 371 -8.67 5.79 -23.31
N LEU A 372 -9.46 5.30 -22.35
CA LEU A 372 -9.44 5.81 -20.98
C LEU A 372 -8.11 5.49 -20.27
N THR A 373 -7.46 4.35 -20.59
CA THR A 373 -6.12 4.02 -20.08
C THR A 373 -5.14 5.16 -20.36
N TYR A 374 -5.14 5.69 -21.60
CA TYR A 374 -4.27 6.80 -21.99
C TYR A 374 -4.65 8.13 -21.33
N VAL A 375 -5.95 8.40 -21.14
CA VAL A 375 -6.41 9.58 -20.39
C VAL A 375 -5.91 9.56 -18.95
N LEU A 376 -6.03 8.41 -18.25
CA LEU A 376 -5.59 8.26 -16.86
C LEU A 376 -4.06 8.30 -16.72
N LEU A 377 -3.31 7.75 -17.68
CA LEU A 377 -1.86 7.93 -17.76
C LEU A 377 -1.48 9.39 -17.95
N LYS A 378 -2.19 10.12 -18.79
CA LYS A 378 -1.96 11.56 -18.99
C LYS A 378 -2.24 12.37 -17.72
N VAL A 379 -3.32 12.10 -17.00
CA VAL A 379 -3.59 12.72 -15.69
C VAL A 379 -2.44 12.46 -14.72
N THR A 380 -1.92 11.22 -14.69
CA THR A 380 -0.78 10.83 -13.85
C THR A 380 0.50 11.57 -14.26
N GLU A 381 0.72 11.81 -15.55
CA GLU A 381 1.84 12.61 -16.05
C GLU A 381 1.75 14.08 -15.65
N LEU A 382 0.53 14.66 -15.77
CA LEU A 382 0.26 16.09 -15.51
C LEU A 382 0.28 16.43 -14.02
N LEU A 383 -0.09 15.47 -13.14
CA LEU A 383 -0.27 15.68 -11.71
C LEU A 383 0.74 14.87 -10.92
N PRO A 384 1.97 15.35 -10.70
CA PRO A 384 2.97 14.66 -9.88
C PRO A 384 2.64 14.82 -8.39
N ILE A 385 1.58 14.15 -7.94
CA ILE A 385 1.12 14.11 -6.54
C ILE A 385 1.34 12.71 -5.95
N ARG A 386 1.45 12.65 -4.62
CA ARG A 386 1.78 11.42 -3.90
C ARG A 386 0.74 10.31 -4.09
N ASP A 387 -0.52 10.64 -3.95
CA ASP A 387 -1.66 9.74 -4.12
C ASP A 387 -2.52 10.19 -5.33
N PRO A 388 -3.11 9.26 -6.07
CA PRO A 388 -3.11 7.80 -5.89
C PRO A 388 -1.79 7.12 -6.29
N ASN A 389 -1.55 5.91 -5.74
CA ASN A 389 -0.49 5.01 -6.17
C ASN A 389 -0.88 4.33 -7.50
N VAL A 390 -0.43 4.87 -8.63
CA VAL A 390 -0.78 4.35 -9.96
C VAL A 390 0.16 3.22 -10.36
N ASN A 391 -0.42 2.12 -10.86
CA ASN A 391 0.28 0.91 -11.27
C ASN A 391 -0.18 0.49 -12.67
N ALA A 392 0.76 0.11 -13.53
CA ALA A 392 0.52 -0.33 -14.89
C ALA A 392 0.75 -1.83 -15.02
N ARG A 393 -0.29 -2.58 -15.28
CA ARG A 393 -0.19 -3.98 -15.66
C ARG A 393 0.29 -4.08 -17.11
N TYR A 394 1.22 -4.97 -17.37
CA TYR A 394 1.77 -5.19 -18.70
C TYR A 394 1.92 -6.69 -18.97
N HIS A 395 1.32 -7.14 -20.09
CA HIS A 395 1.45 -8.50 -20.58
C HIS A 395 2.37 -8.49 -21.81
N PRO A 396 3.60 -9.03 -21.72
CA PRO A 396 4.63 -8.90 -22.76
C PRO A 396 4.24 -9.39 -24.17
N THR A 397 3.20 -10.23 -24.29
CA THR A 397 2.75 -10.77 -25.57
C THR A 397 1.39 -10.25 -26.05
N GLU A 398 0.52 -9.78 -25.14
CA GLU A 398 -0.82 -9.30 -25.49
C GLU A 398 -0.87 -7.77 -25.61
N ASN A 399 -0.16 -7.04 -24.74
CA ASN A 399 -0.15 -5.58 -24.80
C ASN A 399 0.83 -5.06 -25.85
N THR A 400 0.53 -3.90 -26.43
CA THR A 400 1.34 -3.30 -27.48
C THR A 400 2.59 -2.59 -26.94
N ALA A 401 3.66 -2.52 -27.73
CA ALA A 401 4.83 -1.69 -27.43
C ALA A 401 4.45 -0.19 -27.27
N ASP A 402 3.40 0.26 -27.93
CA ASP A 402 2.89 1.62 -27.84
C ASP A 402 2.36 1.95 -26.43
N TYR A 403 1.63 1.03 -25.80
CA TYR A 403 1.20 1.17 -24.41
C TYR A 403 2.40 1.15 -23.46
N ARG A 404 3.30 0.18 -23.59
CA ARG A 404 4.54 0.11 -22.80
C ARG A 404 5.32 1.41 -22.86
N ASN A 405 5.48 1.97 -24.05
CA ASN A 405 6.21 3.23 -24.26
C ASN A 405 5.48 4.43 -23.65
N GLU A 406 4.15 4.45 -23.63
CA GLU A 406 3.41 5.54 -22.98
C GLU A 406 3.54 5.48 -21.45
N VAL A 407 3.47 4.29 -20.85
CA VAL A 407 3.78 4.09 -19.43
C VAL A 407 5.21 4.56 -19.12
N SER A 408 6.18 4.18 -19.97
CA SER A 408 7.59 4.59 -19.84
C SER A 408 7.75 6.10 -19.90
N ARG A 409 7.06 6.77 -20.84
CA ARG A 409 7.05 8.24 -20.95
C ARG A 409 6.50 8.90 -19.69
N THR A 410 5.39 8.39 -19.16
CA THR A 410 4.77 8.90 -17.93
C THR A 410 5.75 8.84 -16.77
N ILE A 411 6.45 7.71 -16.59
CA ILE A 411 7.47 7.54 -15.53
C ILE A 411 8.63 8.51 -15.71
N LEU A 412 9.17 8.63 -16.92
CA LEU A 412 10.30 9.52 -17.20
C LEU A 412 9.92 11.01 -17.04
N THR A 413 8.66 11.38 -17.25
CA THR A 413 8.17 12.75 -17.09
C THR A 413 7.97 13.10 -15.61
N ASN A 414 7.20 12.30 -14.86
CA ASN A 414 6.88 12.58 -13.45
C ASN A 414 7.93 12.05 -12.46
N LYS A 415 8.91 11.27 -12.93
CA LYS A 415 10.09 10.75 -12.21
C LYS A 415 9.84 9.58 -11.25
N ALA A 416 8.60 9.08 -11.10
CA ALA A 416 8.31 8.07 -10.06
C ALA A 416 7.22 7.03 -10.41
N ILE A 417 6.15 7.39 -11.09
CA ILE A 417 4.94 6.56 -11.29
C ILE A 417 4.50 6.54 -12.76
N PRO A 418 3.81 5.47 -13.20
CA PRO A 418 3.40 4.24 -12.48
C PRO A 418 4.54 3.23 -12.22
N ALA A 419 4.25 2.21 -11.38
CA ALA A 419 5.06 1.00 -11.33
C ALA A 419 4.57 -0.02 -12.37
N PHE A 420 5.47 -0.86 -12.91
CA PHE A 420 5.12 -1.93 -13.82
C PHE A 420 4.86 -3.26 -13.10
N PHE A 421 3.82 -4.00 -13.54
CA PHE A 421 3.44 -5.31 -13.04
C PHE A 421 3.29 -6.30 -14.18
N ASN A 422 3.92 -7.46 -14.08
CA ASN A 422 3.95 -8.50 -15.09
C ASN A 422 2.72 -9.41 -15.02
N ASP A 423 1.81 -9.29 -15.97
CA ASP A 423 0.58 -10.09 -16.00
C ASP A 423 0.82 -11.59 -16.11
N ILE A 424 1.86 -12.03 -16.83
CA ILE A 424 2.16 -13.47 -16.97
C ILE A 424 2.43 -14.09 -15.60
N GLN A 425 3.35 -13.51 -14.84
CA GLN A 425 3.76 -14.05 -13.55
C GLN A 425 2.65 -13.88 -12.49
N ASN A 426 2.03 -12.71 -12.46
CA ASN A 426 1.05 -12.38 -11.42
C ASN A 426 -0.25 -13.17 -11.57
N ILE A 427 -0.75 -13.36 -12.79
CA ILE A 427 -1.95 -14.17 -13.03
C ILE A 427 -1.67 -15.64 -12.67
N GLN A 428 -0.54 -16.19 -13.13
CA GLN A 428 -0.20 -17.58 -12.84
C GLN A 428 -0.07 -17.81 -11.32
N THR A 429 0.60 -16.88 -10.62
CA THR A 429 0.75 -16.95 -9.17
C THR A 429 -0.59 -17.00 -8.43
N LEU A 430 -1.58 -16.20 -8.86
CA LEU A 430 -2.92 -16.21 -8.26
C LEU A 430 -3.67 -17.50 -8.59
N VAL A 431 -3.52 -18.04 -9.79
CA VAL A 431 -4.09 -19.34 -10.17
C VAL A 431 -3.51 -20.45 -9.31
N ASP A 432 -2.20 -20.47 -9.08
CA ASP A 432 -1.53 -21.43 -8.21
C ASP A 432 -1.99 -21.31 -6.74
N GLN A 433 -2.49 -20.14 -6.34
CA GLN A 433 -3.12 -19.90 -5.03
C GLN A 433 -4.62 -20.28 -5.00
N GLY A 434 -5.15 -20.92 -6.05
CA GLY A 434 -6.50 -21.46 -6.09
C GLY A 434 -7.56 -20.53 -6.68
N GLU A 435 -7.17 -19.38 -7.26
CA GLU A 435 -8.11 -18.54 -7.99
C GLU A 435 -8.41 -19.13 -9.38
N THR A 436 -9.64 -18.93 -9.89
CA THR A 436 -9.90 -19.25 -11.28
C THR A 436 -9.12 -18.30 -12.20
N GLU A 437 -8.75 -18.75 -13.38
CA GLU A 437 -8.00 -17.93 -14.34
C GLU A 437 -8.74 -16.64 -14.72
N GLU A 438 -10.08 -16.69 -14.85
CA GLU A 438 -10.91 -15.52 -15.11
C GLU A 438 -10.82 -14.49 -13.97
N HIS A 439 -10.86 -14.95 -12.69
CA HIS A 439 -10.75 -14.08 -11.53
C HIS A 439 -9.32 -13.54 -11.38
N ALA A 440 -8.31 -14.37 -11.55
CA ALA A 440 -6.91 -13.98 -11.49
C ALA A 440 -6.57 -12.92 -12.55
N ARG A 441 -7.12 -13.02 -13.78
CA ARG A 441 -6.98 -12.00 -14.84
C ARG A 441 -7.59 -10.64 -14.46
N ASP A 442 -8.53 -10.60 -13.52
CA ASP A 442 -9.13 -9.38 -13.01
C ASP A 442 -8.48 -8.88 -11.70
N TYR A 443 -7.20 -9.20 -11.49
CA TYR A 443 -6.48 -8.69 -10.32
C TYR A 443 -6.24 -7.19 -10.40
N ALA A 444 -6.23 -6.54 -9.25
CA ALA A 444 -5.71 -5.20 -9.05
C ALA A 444 -4.53 -5.24 -8.07
N VAL A 445 -3.69 -4.21 -8.15
CA VAL A 445 -2.65 -3.96 -7.15
C VAL A 445 -3.28 -3.39 -5.90
N ILE A 446 -2.88 -3.88 -4.76
CA ILE A 446 -3.38 -3.50 -3.45
C ILE A 446 -2.29 -2.77 -2.68
N GLY A 447 -2.58 -1.53 -2.28
CA GLY A 447 -1.62 -0.70 -1.55
C GLY A 447 -0.31 -0.54 -2.31
N CYS A 448 0.74 -1.21 -1.84
CA CYS A 448 2.09 -1.08 -2.38
C CYS A 448 2.34 -1.91 -3.64
N VAL A 449 2.21 -3.23 -3.54
CA VAL A 449 2.53 -4.17 -4.64
C VAL A 449 1.69 -5.45 -4.62
N GLU A 450 0.92 -5.69 -3.56
CA GLU A 450 0.22 -6.96 -3.37
C GLU A 450 -0.95 -7.11 -4.35
N LEU A 451 -1.39 -8.34 -4.55
CA LEU A 451 -2.32 -8.70 -5.62
C LEU A 451 -3.62 -9.27 -5.05
N GLY A 452 -4.76 -8.96 -5.68
CA GLY A 452 -6.04 -9.60 -5.36
C GLY A 452 -7.08 -9.37 -6.43
N SER A 453 -7.93 -10.35 -6.65
CA SER A 453 -9.06 -10.26 -7.59
C SER A 453 -10.08 -9.25 -7.11
N VAL A 454 -10.42 -8.28 -7.97
CA VAL A 454 -11.30 -7.14 -7.65
C VAL A 454 -12.65 -7.61 -7.10
N GLY A 455 -12.95 -7.23 -5.85
CA GLY A 455 -14.19 -7.55 -5.15
C GLY A 455 -14.47 -9.04 -4.96
N ARG A 456 -13.47 -9.90 -5.15
CA ARG A 456 -13.59 -11.37 -4.96
C ARG A 456 -12.63 -11.92 -3.94
N ASP A 457 -11.46 -11.30 -3.80
CA ASP A 457 -10.50 -11.62 -2.75
C ASP A 457 -10.48 -10.53 -1.68
N TYR A 458 -10.92 -10.88 -0.47
CA TYR A 458 -10.58 -10.07 0.69
C TYR A 458 -9.16 -10.45 1.11
N SER A 459 -8.20 -9.84 0.46
CA SER A 459 -6.80 -10.19 0.56
C SER A 459 -6.18 -9.85 1.91
N ALA A 460 -6.76 -8.93 2.69
CA ALA A 460 -6.18 -8.46 3.94
C ALA A 460 -4.64 -8.40 3.84
N SER A 461 -4.14 -7.78 2.77
CA SER A 461 -2.72 -7.77 2.47
C SER A 461 -1.95 -7.03 3.55
N SER A 462 -0.66 -7.30 3.73
CA SER A 462 0.13 -6.76 4.84
C SER A 462 -0.31 -7.19 6.23
N SER A 463 -1.08 -8.25 6.39
CA SER A 463 -1.56 -8.67 7.71
C SER A 463 -0.41 -8.91 8.70
N VAL A 464 0.70 -9.47 8.22
CA VAL A 464 1.86 -9.86 9.04
C VAL A 464 3.15 -9.32 8.44
N PHE A 465 4.05 -8.85 9.29
CA PHE A 465 5.43 -8.43 8.96
C PHE A 465 6.43 -9.35 9.68
N ILE A 466 7.30 -9.98 8.91
CA ILE A 466 8.37 -10.84 9.43
C ILE A 466 9.72 -10.11 9.30
N PRO A 467 10.31 -9.68 10.42
CA PRO A 467 11.65 -9.10 10.43
C PRO A 467 12.70 -10.21 10.34
N MET A 468 13.12 -10.58 9.13
CA MET A 468 14.03 -11.71 8.86
C MET A 468 15.36 -11.59 9.59
N TYR A 469 15.84 -10.37 9.84
CA TYR A 469 17.05 -10.12 10.61
C TYR A 469 16.94 -10.56 12.08
N THR A 470 15.74 -10.46 12.69
CA THR A 470 15.48 -10.97 14.05
C THR A 470 15.57 -12.50 14.07
N VAL A 471 15.05 -13.15 13.04
CA VAL A 471 15.16 -14.61 12.87
C VAL A 471 16.63 -15.03 12.73
N LEU A 472 17.42 -14.31 11.93
CA LEU A 472 18.86 -14.56 11.79
C LEU A 472 19.59 -14.37 13.13
N TYR A 473 19.27 -13.29 13.85
CA TYR A 473 19.83 -13.04 15.18
C TYR A 473 19.53 -14.22 16.14
N MET A 474 18.29 -14.70 16.18
CA MET A 474 17.91 -15.85 17.01
C MET A 474 18.67 -17.12 16.63
N ALA A 475 18.87 -17.38 15.34
CA ALA A 475 19.64 -18.55 14.89
C ALA A 475 21.11 -18.48 15.34
N LEU A 476 21.73 -17.28 15.30
CA LEU A 476 23.10 -17.03 15.74
C LEU A 476 23.26 -17.00 17.27
N HIS A 477 22.18 -16.76 18.02
CA HIS A 477 22.21 -16.58 19.48
C HIS A 477 21.35 -17.58 20.25
N ASN A 478 21.25 -18.82 19.74
CA ASN A 478 20.56 -19.92 20.44
C ASN A 478 19.08 -19.58 20.77
N GLY A 479 18.37 -18.95 19.85
CA GLY A 479 16.96 -18.56 20.01
C GLY A 479 16.72 -17.31 20.88
N ARG A 480 17.77 -16.60 21.29
CA ARG A 480 17.66 -15.36 22.07
C ARG A 480 17.39 -14.15 21.16
N THR A 481 16.81 -13.13 21.74
CA THR A 481 16.67 -11.80 21.12
C THR A 481 17.30 -10.73 22.03
N THR A 482 17.48 -9.54 21.53
CA THR A 482 17.99 -8.39 22.34
C THR A 482 17.10 -8.03 23.52
N VAL A 483 15.82 -8.47 23.50
CA VAL A 483 14.83 -8.17 24.57
C VAL A 483 14.57 -9.35 25.51
N THR A 484 15.05 -10.55 25.19
CA THR A 484 14.86 -11.75 26.03
C THR A 484 16.01 -12.02 26.99
N GLY A 485 17.11 -11.30 26.85
CA GLY A 485 18.33 -11.53 27.62
C GLY A 485 18.89 -12.95 27.37
N ASP A 486 19.14 -13.71 28.44
CA ASP A 486 19.75 -15.04 28.33
C ASP A 486 18.76 -16.18 27.98
N LYS A 487 17.47 -15.87 27.87
CA LYS A 487 16.45 -16.89 27.55
C LYS A 487 16.16 -16.94 26.06
N SER A 488 16.05 -18.14 25.51
CA SER A 488 15.51 -18.32 24.16
C SER A 488 14.05 -17.89 24.11
N LEU A 489 13.67 -17.18 23.04
CA LEU A 489 12.30 -16.68 22.87
C LEU A 489 11.34 -17.85 22.62
N TRP A 490 11.66 -18.69 21.62
CA TRP A 490 10.84 -19.85 21.26
C TRP A 490 11.52 -21.13 21.75
N LYS A 491 12.63 -21.50 21.09
CA LYS A 491 13.38 -22.73 21.31
C LYS A 491 14.87 -22.46 21.14
N ALA A 492 15.68 -23.08 21.96
CA ALA A 492 17.13 -23.11 21.75
C ALA A 492 17.45 -23.99 20.54
N THR A 493 18.15 -23.42 19.54
CA THR A 493 18.50 -24.13 18.29
C THR A 493 19.98 -24.39 18.10
N GLY A 494 20.78 -24.10 19.09
CA GLY A 494 22.25 -24.29 19.09
C GLY A 494 22.99 -22.96 19.19
N LYS A 495 24.22 -23.03 19.68
CA LYS A 495 25.16 -21.90 19.72
C LYS A 495 26.06 -21.92 18.48
N PRO A 496 26.74 -20.82 18.13
CA PRO A 496 27.67 -20.80 17.00
C PRO A 496 28.71 -21.91 17.01
N GLU A 497 29.16 -22.32 18.21
CA GLU A 497 30.14 -23.40 18.39
C GLU A 497 29.59 -24.80 18.08
N ASP A 498 28.29 -24.98 18.06
CA ASP A 498 27.61 -26.26 17.84
C ASP A 498 27.42 -26.56 16.35
N PHE A 499 27.64 -25.57 15.46
CA PHE A 499 27.45 -25.70 14.01
C PHE A 499 28.80 -26.01 13.32
N ASP A 500 29.04 -27.30 13.06
CA ASP A 500 30.22 -27.77 12.35
C ASP A 500 30.05 -27.78 10.81
N THR A 501 28.80 -27.57 10.31
CA THR A 501 28.47 -27.48 8.90
C THR A 501 27.48 -26.35 8.64
N PHE A 502 27.48 -25.83 7.42
CA PHE A 502 26.53 -24.85 6.97
C PHE A 502 25.07 -25.33 7.11
N GLU A 503 24.82 -26.60 6.81
CA GLU A 503 23.45 -27.15 6.89
C GLU A 503 22.93 -27.20 8.34
N LYS A 504 23.75 -27.46 9.36
CA LYS A 504 23.29 -27.35 10.76
C LYS A 504 22.93 -25.92 11.15
N PHE A 505 23.68 -24.92 10.69
CA PHE A 505 23.31 -23.52 10.88
C PHE A 505 22.01 -23.19 10.12
N TRP A 506 21.90 -23.66 8.87
CA TRP A 506 20.68 -23.47 8.08
C TRP A 506 19.45 -24.06 8.74
N ASP A 507 19.54 -25.28 9.29
CA ASP A 507 18.45 -25.95 10.02
C ASP A 507 18.03 -25.14 11.25
N ALA A 508 18.98 -24.54 11.97
CA ALA A 508 18.69 -23.65 13.10
C ALA A 508 17.94 -22.38 12.63
N TYR A 509 18.36 -21.78 11.51
CA TYR A 509 17.67 -20.64 10.91
C TYR A 509 16.25 -21.02 10.45
N ALA A 510 16.10 -22.15 9.78
CA ALA A 510 14.81 -22.65 9.31
C ALA A 510 13.84 -22.93 10.47
N GLU A 511 14.33 -23.50 11.56
CA GLU A 511 13.52 -23.76 12.77
C GLU A 511 13.07 -22.43 13.44
N GLN A 512 13.95 -21.42 13.54
CA GLN A 512 13.57 -20.12 14.06
C GLN A 512 12.57 -19.42 13.15
N THR A 513 12.68 -19.57 11.82
CA THR A 513 11.71 -19.06 10.84
C THR A 513 10.34 -19.69 11.07
N ARG A 514 10.27 -21.02 11.18
CA ARG A 514 9.02 -21.77 11.40
C ARG A 514 8.33 -21.33 12.70
N LEU A 515 9.06 -21.26 13.80
CA LEU A 515 8.52 -20.85 15.10
C LEU A 515 8.03 -19.39 15.09
N THR A 516 8.74 -18.50 14.40
CA THR A 516 8.32 -17.11 14.23
C THR A 516 7.04 -17.02 13.41
N ALA A 517 6.94 -17.76 12.30
CA ALA A 517 5.76 -17.84 11.46
C ALA A 517 4.52 -18.34 12.24
N GLU A 518 4.64 -19.43 12.99
CA GLU A 518 3.56 -20.00 13.81
C GLU A 518 3.01 -18.99 14.83
N ASN A 519 3.89 -18.24 15.49
CA ASN A 519 3.48 -17.22 16.45
C ASN A 519 2.86 -15.98 15.77
N ALA A 520 3.37 -15.59 14.61
CA ALA A 520 2.81 -14.50 13.82
C ALA A 520 1.42 -14.84 13.27
N ILE A 521 1.22 -16.04 12.75
CA ILE A 521 -0.07 -16.58 12.30
C ILE A 521 -1.06 -16.60 13.45
N SER A 522 -0.67 -17.14 14.61
CA SER A 522 -1.51 -17.20 15.78
C SER A 522 -1.96 -15.81 16.23
N LEU A 523 -1.04 -14.84 16.29
CA LEU A 523 -1.36 -13.45 16.63
C LEU A 523 -2.31 -12.82 15.61
N ASN A 524 -2.06 -13.00 14.32
CA ASN A 524 -2.94 -12.49 13.26
C ASN A 524 -4.35 -13.10 13.35
N ASN A 525 -4.45 -14.41 13.61
CA ASN A 525 -5.74 -15.08 13.78
C ASN A 525 -6.48 -14.59 15.02
N THR A 526 -5.76 -14.28 16.13
CA THR A 526 -6.35 -13.66 17.32
C THR A 526 -6.90 -12.27 17.00
N TYR A 527 -6.12 -11.42 16.31
CA TYR A 527 -6.63 -10.13 15.85
C TYR A 527 -7.87 -10.28 14.96
N GLY A 528 -7.82 -11.20 14.01
CA GLY A 528 -8.91 -11.45 13.08
C GLY A 528 -10.22 -11.85 13.75
N LYS A 529 -10.16 -12.75 14.74
CA LYS A 529 -11.34 -13.14 15.54
C LYS A 529 -11.92 -11.95 16.32
N ASN A 530 -11.08 -11.10 16.89
CA ASN A 530 -11.52 -9.88 17.55
C ASN A 530 -12.13 -8.87 16.55
N HIS A 531 -11.60 -8.79 15.33
CA HIS A 531 -12.22 -7.97 14.27
C HIS A 531 -13.62 -8.49 13.92
N GLN A 532 -13.81 -9.81 13.81
CA GLN A 532 -15.12 -10.41 13.55
C GLN A 532 -16.15 -10.02 14.60
N GLU A 533 -15.74 -9.96 15.86
CA GLU A 533 -16.62 -9.62 16.97
C GLU A 533 -16.90 -8.10 17.06
N PHE A 534 -15.87 -7.26 16.96
CA PHE A 534 -15.98 -5.84 17.29
C PHE A 534 -16.06 -4.90 16.09
N LEU A 535 -15.63 -5.31 14.89
CA LEU A 535 -15.44 -4.45 13.73
C LEU A 535 -16.12 -4.96 12.44
N PRO A 536 -17.39 -5.34 12.45
CA PRO A 536 -18.12 -5.75 11.25
C PRO A 536 -18.18 -4.65 10.19
N THR A 537 -18.28 -5.05 8.90
CA THR A 537 -18.03 -4.19 7.73
C THR A 537 -19.15 -4.26 6.69
N PRO A 538 -20.39 -3.90 7.01
CA PRO A 538 -21.52 -4.05 6.11
C PRO A 538 -21.44 -3.23 4.82
N ILE A 539 -20.85 -2.02 4.83
CA ILE A 539 -20.67 -1.20 3.61
C ILE A 539 -19.69 -1.90 2.66
N LEU A 540 -18.54 -2.29 3.19
CA LEU A 540 -17.53 -2.97 2.39
C LEU A 540 -18.03 -4.34 1.89
N SER A 541 -18.71 -5.11 2.75
CA SER A 541 -19.31 -6.40 2.42
C SER A 541 -20.29 -6.31 1.26
N ALA A 542 -21.10 -5.26 1.21
CA ALA A 542 -22.07 -5.04 0.14
C ALA A 542 -21.41 -4.72 -1.23
N MET A 543 -20.14 -4.39 -1.23
CA MET A 543 -19.32 -4.10 -2.43
C MET A 543 -18.39 -5.25 -2.81
N PHE A 544 -18.65 -6.48 -2.33
CA PHE A 544 -17.91 -7.68 -2.67
C PHE A 544 -18.85 -8.78 -3.19
N HIS A 545 -18.30 -9.63 -4.06
CA HIS A 545 -18.96 -10.88 -4.43
C HIS A 545 -18.83 -11.90 -3.30
N GLY A 546 -19.92 -12.56 -2.97
CA GLY A 546 -19.99 -13.59 -1.95
C GLY A 546 -20.73 -13.18 -0.68
N PRO A 547 -20.45 -12.05 0.00
CA PRO A 547 -21.10 -11.72 1.27
C PRO A 547 -22.62 -11.70 1.21
N MET A 548 -23.18 -11.01 0.21
CA MET A 548 -24.63 -10.93 0.01
C MET A 548 -25.25 -12.30 -0.29
N ASP A 549 -24.53 -13.20 -0.98
CA ASP A 549 -25.04 -14.54 -1.32
C ASP A 549 -24.94 -15.52 -0.15
N LYS A 550 -23.88 -15.41 0.65
CA LYS A 550 -23.67 -16.27 1.83
C LYS A 550 -24.42 -15.79 3.07
N GLY A 551 -24.91 -14.53 3.09
CA GLY A 551 -25.46 -13.89 4.29
C GLY A 551 -24.41 -13.72 5.39
N ARG A 552 -23.17 -13.35 5.01
CA ARG A 552 -22.02 -13.33 5.91
C ARG A 552 -21.11 -12.14 5.62
N ASP A 553 -20.74 -11.43 6.68
CA ASP A 553 -19.82 -10.29 6.57
C ASP A 553 -18.49 -10.72 5.92
N LEU A 554 -17.88 -9.78 5.17
CA LEU A 554 -16.59 -9.94 4.52
C LEU A 554 -15.53 -10.45 5.50
N ILE A 555 -15.47 -9.84 6.70
CA ILE A 555 -14.49 -10.18 7.72
C ILE A 555 -14.72 -11.56 8.33
N ASN A 556 -15.92 -12.14 8.16
CA ASN A 556 -16.27 -13.48 8.60
C ASN A 556 -16.07 -14.54 7.49
N GLY A 557 -15.30 -14.24 6.45
CA GLY A 557 -15.10 -15.15 5.31
C GLY A 557 -16.22 -15.10 4.28
N GLY A 558 -16.96 -14.00 4.21
CA GLY A 558 -18.03 -13.81 3.23
C GLY A 558 -17.55 -13.77 1.80
N SER A 559 -16.32 -13.31 1.53
CA SER A 559 -15.75 -13.21 0.19
C SER A 559 -15.61 -14.57 -0.51
N ILE A 560 -15.35 -14.56 -1.82
CA ILE A 560 -15.04 -15.78 -2.59
C ILE A 560 -13.68 -16.32 -2.17
N TYR A 561 -12.67 -15.47 -2.15
CA TYR A 561 -11.33 -15.74 -1.65
C TYR A 561 -11.05 -14.89 -0.42
N ASN A 562 -10.22 -15.38 0.52
CA ASN A 562 -10.00 -14.76 1.82
C ASN A 562 -8.53 -14.85 2.23
N SER A 563 -7.63 -14.38 1.38
CA SER A 563 -6.19 -14.46 1.63
C SER A 563 -5.73 -13.48 2.72
N SER A 564 -4.53 -13.70 3.27
CA SER A 564 -3.83 -12.79 4.18
C SER A 564 -2.39 -12.59 3.69
N GLY A 565 -1.94 -11.34 3.60
CA GLY A 565 -0.58 -11.02 3.15
C GLY A 565 0.45 -11.14 4.28
N VAL A 566 1.64 -11.65 3.93
CA VAL A 566 2.80 -11.71 4.82
C VAL A 566 3.98 -11.06 4.13
N THR A 567 4.46 -9.94 4.66
CA THR A 567 5.64 -9.28 4.08
C THR A 567 6.90 -9.52 4.90
N HIS A 568 8.02 -9.67 4.21
CA HIS A 568 9.33 -9.96 4.78
C HIS A 568 10.24 -8.74 4.68
N ILE A 569 10.88 -8.38 5.79
CA ILE A 569 11.75 -7.20 5.91
C ILE A 569 13.21 -7.63 5.99
N ALA A 570 14.09 -6.94 5.27
CA ALA A 570 15.53 -7.16 5.19
C ALA A 570 15.94 -8.46 4.45
N PHE A 571 15.16 -8.92 3.47
CA PHE A 571 15.51 -10.09 2.67
C PHE A 571 16.91 -9.97 2.04
N PRO A 572 17.29 -8.89 1.33
CA PRO A 572 18.61 -8.80 0.71
C PRO A 572 19.75 -8.81 1.74
N ASP A 573 19.58 -8.09 2.86
CA ASP A 573 20.59 -8.02 3.93
C ASP A 573 20.80 -9.36 4.62
N VAL A 574 19.72 -10.13 4.81
CA VAL A 574 19.78 -11.48 5.39
C VAL A 574 20.37 -12.47 4.39
N CYS A 575 20.02 -12.37 3.11
CA CYS A 575 20.62 -13.20 2.06
C CYS A 575 22.14 -12.98 2.02
N ASP A 576 22.60 -11.73 1.94
CA ASP A 576 24.03 -11.38 1.98
C ASP A 576 24.71 -11.86 3.25
N SER A 577 24.03 -11.80 4.39
CA SER A 577 24.58 -12.27 5.68
C SER A 577 24.78 -13.79 5.70
N ILE A 578 23.82 -14.55 5.18
CA ILE A 578 23.92 -16.01 5.11
C ILE A 578 24.97 -16.42 4.08
N CYS A 579 25.06 -15.71 2.95
CA CYS A 579 26.15 -15.90 1.97
C CYS A 579 27.52 -15.68 2.62
N ALA A 580 27.68 -14.61 3.37
CA ALA A 580 28.92 -14.29 4.08
C ALA A 580 29.27 -15.33 5.14
N ILE A 581 28.28 -15.79 5.93
CA ILE A 581 28.47 -16.89 6.89
C ILE A 581 28.99 -18.15 6.19
N ARG A 582 28.34 -18.53 5.07
CA ARG A 582 28.76 -19.72 4.29
C ARG A 582 30.18 -19.54 3.76
N ASP A 583 30.51 -18.38 3.20
CA ASP A 583 31.78 -18.08 2.58
C ASP A 583 32.95 -18.14 3.58
N VAL A 584 32.85 -17.40 4.71
CA VAL A 584 33.98 -17.25 5.64
C VAL A 584 34.04 -18.35 6.72
N CYS A 585 32.93 -19.05 7.00
CA CYS A 585 32.90 -20.04 8.08
C CYS A 585 32.86 -21.48 7.60
N PHE A 586 32.36 -21.77 6.38
CA PHE A 586 32.09 -23.14 5.94
C PHE A 586 32.61 -23.48 4.54
N THR A 587 33.35 -22.57 3.87
CA THR A 587 33.93 -22.81 2.55
C THR A 587 35.45 -23.02 2.73
N GLU A 588 35.95 -24.22 2.41
CA GLU A 588 37.36 -24.58 2.59
C GLU A 588 38.33 -23.77 1.70
N ASP A 589 37.84 -23.29 0.55
CA ASP A 589 38.67 -22.55 -0.43
C ASP A 589 38.89 -21.08 -0.05
N ASN A 590 38.20 -20.54 0.98
CA ASN A 590 38.37 -19.16 1.42
C ASN A 590 39.52 -19.05 2.43
N THR A 591 40.74 -19.18 1.95
CA THR A 591 41.95 -19.17 2.81
C THR A 591 42.29 -17.78 3.40
N ASP A 592 41.80 -16.70 2.80
CA ASP A 592 42.16 -15.33 3.19
C ASP A 592 41.40 -14.82 4.42
N MET A 593 40.15 -15.29 4.62
CA MET A 593 39.23 -14.81 5.67
C MET A 593 38.53 -15.92 6.45
N GLN A 594 39.07 -17.14 6.40
CA GLN A 594 38.46 -18.26 7.11
C GLN A 594 38.47 -18.06 8.63
N MET A 595 37.34 -18.24 9.27
CA MET A 595 37.14 -18.12 10.71
C MET A 595 36.00 -19.00 11.20
N SER A 596 35.94 -19.21 12.52
CA SER A 596 34.80 -19.93 13.11
C SER A 596 33.56 -19.00 13.14
N LEU A 597 32.36 -19.61 13.11
CA LEU A 597 31.12 -18.86 13.25
C LEU A 597 31.05 -18.07 14.57
N SER A 598 31.65 -18.59 15.66
CA SER A 598 31.74 -17.92 16.95
C SER A 598 32.58 -16.64 16.89
N GLU A 599 33.66 -16.64 16.14
CA GLU A 599 34.50 -15.45 15.93
C GLU A 599 33.77 -14.39 15.08
N LEU A 600 33.10 -14.83 14.01
CA LEU A 600 32.27 -13.94 13.18
C LEU A 600 31.17 -13.28 14.01
N VAL A 601 30.40 -14.06 14.80
CA VAL A 601 29.32 -13.53 15.66
C VAL A 601 29.89 -12.51 16.65
N LYS A 602 31.02 -12.77 17.28
CA LYS A 602 31.67 -11.80 18.20
C LYS A 602 32.06 -10.50 17.49
N ALA A 603 32.56 -10.59 16.26
CA ALA A 603 32.91 -9.40 15.49
C ALA A 603 31.66 -8.57 15.11
N VAL A 604 30.56 -9.27 14.73
CA VAL A 604 29.26 -8.66 14.44
C VAL A 604 28.67 -8.00 15.69
N ASP A 605 28.63 -8.68 16.82
CA ASP A 605 28.10 -8.15 18.09
C ASP A 605 28.88 -6.92 18.57
N ASN A 606 30.18 -6.85 18.27
CA ASN A 606 31.04 -5.69 18.55
C ASN A 606 31.02 -4.65 17.42
N ASN A 607 30.04 -4.69 16.50
CA ASN A 607 29.91 -3.76 15.38
C ASN A 607 31.20 -3.61 14.55
N PHE A 608 31.96 -4.71 14.40
CA PHE A 608 33.25 -4.79 13.71
C PHE A 608 34.35 -3.90 14.30
N GLU A 609 34.23 -3.40 15.53
CA GLU A 609 35.29 -2.66 16.17
C GLU A 609 36.56 -3.51 16.30
N GLY A 610 37.66 -2.99 15.78
CA GLY A 610 38.93 -3.74 15.68
C GLY A 610 39.01 -4.73 14.49
N ASN A 611 37.95 -4.97 13.73
CA ASN A 611 37.87 -5.92 12.62
C ASN A 611 37.60 -5.25 11.25
N LYS A 612 38.20 -4.09 10.97
CA LYS A 612 37.99 -3.31 9.73
C LYS A 612 38.25 -4.09 8.44
N LEU A 613 39.27 -4.97 8.45
CA LEU A 613 39.59 -5.77 7.26
C LEU A 613 38.48 -6.80 6.99
N LEU A 614 38.00 -7.46 8.03
CA LEU A 614 36.84 -8.37 7.94
C LEU A 614 35.60 -7.62 7.42
N GLU A 615 35.25 -6.47 8.00
CA GLU A 615 34.13 -5.65 7.54
C GLU A 615 34.25 -5.31 6.05
N ALA A 616 35.42 -4.86 5.63
CA ALA A 616 35.69 -4.51 4.22
C ALA A 616 35.56 -5.74 3.28
N TYR A 617 36.04 -6.90 3.71
CA TYR A 617 35.86 -8.16 2.97
C TYR A 617 34.38 -8.53 2.84
N LEU A 618 33.66 -8.54 3.96
CA LEU A 618 32.24 -8.91 4.02
C LEU A 618 31.37 -7.95 3.16
N LYS A 619 31.70 -6.69 3.11
CA LYS A 619 30.99 -5.69 2.28
C LYS A 619 31.28 -5.85 0.79
N ASN A 620 32.54 -6.07 0.39
CA ASN A 620 32.98 -5.85 -0.99
C ASN A 620 33.40 -7.14 -1.72
N LYS A 621 33.63 -8.25 -1.02
CA LYS A 621 34.19 -9.49 -1.61
C LYS A 621 33.34 -10.71 -1.39
N ALA A 622 32.69 -10.84 -0.22
CA ALA A 622 31.78 -11.96 0.03
C ALA A 622 30.65 -12.00 -1.02
N PRO A 623 30.12 -13.18 -1.36
CA PRO A 623 29.03 -13.33 -2.33
C PRO A 623 27.83 -12.44 -1.99
N LYS A 624 27.26 -11.76 -3.00
CA LYS A 624 26.17 -10.81 -2.85
C LYS A 624 24.98 -11.18 -3.72
N TYR A 625 23.79 -11.04 -3.15
CA TYR A 625 22.53 -11.07 -3.88
C TYR A 625 22.47 -9.93 -4.93
N GLY A 626 21.94 -10.24 -6.12
CA GLY A 626 21.89 -9.29 -7.21
C GLY A 626 23.14 -9.24 -8.11
N THR A 627 24.11 -10.16 -7.92
CA THR A 627 25.36 -10.21 -8.70
C THR A 627 25.49 -11.47 -9.55
N ASN A 628 24.47 -12.32 -9.64
CA ASN A 628 24.50 -13.66 -10.28
C ASN A 628 25.60 -14.58 -9.70
N HIS A 629 26.04 -14.34 -8.48
CA HIS A 629 26.98 -15.24 -7.81
C HIS A 629 26.29 -16.56 -7.42
N PRO A 630 26.83 -17.75 -7.76
CA PRO A 630 26.14 -19.03 -7.57
C PRO A 630 25.66 -19.28 -6.12
N ILE A 631 26.48 -18.94 -5.13
CA ILE A 631 26.09 -19.07 -3.70
C ILE A 631 24.90 -18.16 -3.39
N ALA A 632 24.92 -16.92 -3.87
CA ALA A 632 23.85 -15.96 -3.61
C ALA A 632 22.54 -16.35 -4.31
N GLU A 633 22.61 -16.88 -5.54
CA GLU A 633 21.46 -17.42 -6.26
C GLU A 633 20.85 -18.63 -5.54
N GLU A 634 21.66 -19.53 -5.00
CA GLU A 634 21.19 -20.67 -4.21
C GLU A 634 20.53 -20.21 -2.89
N ILE A 635 21.20 -19.35 -2.13
CA ILE A 635 20.71 -18.88 -0.83
C ILE A 635 19.42 -18.06 -0.97
N SER A 636 19.34 -17.18 -1.96
CA SER A 636 18.14 -16.40 -2.22
C SER A 636 16.92 -17.28 -2.53
N LYS A 637 17.09 -18.31 -3.36
CA LYS A 637 16.03 -19.30 -3.66
C LYS A 637 15.64 -20.11 -2.42
N ARG A 638 16.60 -20.57 -1.63
CA ARG A 638 16.32 -21.31 -0.38
C ARG A 638 15.55 -20.46 0.64
N LEU A 639 15.86 -19.15 0.73
CA LEU A 639 15.12 -18.22 1.61
C LEU A 639 13.68 -18.02 1.16
N ILE A 640 13.46 -17.82 -0.15
CA ILE A 640 12.12 -17.68 -0.75
C ILE A 640 11.30 -18.97 -0.51
N GLU A 641 11.88 -20.13 -0.80
CA GLU A 641 11.22 -21.42 -0.62
C GLU A 641 10.89 -21.69 0.85
N LEU A 642 11.81 -21.41 1.78
CA LEU A 642 11.57 -21.54 3.21
C LEU A 642 10.41 -20.65 3.66
N SER A 643 10.43 -19.37 3.29
CA SER A 643 9.36 -18.44 3.64
C SER A 643 8.02 -18.90 3.07
N TYR A 644 7.99 -19.35 1.81
CA TYR A 644 6.78 -19.87 1.19
C TYR A 644 6.26 -21.12 1.92
N SER A 645 7.13 -22.11 2.20
CA SER A 645 6.74 -23.38 2.80
C SER A 645 6.15 -23.25 4.21
N VAL A 646 6.61 -22.27 5.01
CA VAL A 646 6.09 -22.09 6.37
C VAL A 646 4.74 -21.38 6.43
N PHE A 647 4.33 -20.70 5.35
CA PHE A 647 3.07 -19.94 5.29
C PHE A 647 2.02 -20.53 4.35
N ASN A 648 2.42 -21.15 3.24
CA ASN A 648 1.49 -21.52 2.16
C ASN A 648 0.38 -22.46 2.60
N ASP A 649 0.68 -23.45 3.44
CA ASP A 649 -0.28 -24.48 3.91
C ASP A 649 -1.02 -24.05 5.20
N GLN A 650 -0.83 -22.81 5.64
CA GLN A 650 -1.48 -22.29 6.84
C GLN A 650 -2.79 -21.59 6.52
N GLU A 651 -3.80 -21.90 7.31
CA GLU A 651 -5.12 -21.30 7.18
C GLU A 651 -5.26 -20.07 8.07
N ASN A 652 -5.79 -18.98 7.53
CA ASN A 652 -6.13 -17.80 8.31
C ASN A 652 -7.53 -17.93 8.93
N TYR A 653 -7.90 -17.03 9.84
CA TYR A 653 -9.18 -17.03 10.58
C TYR A 653 -10.43 -16.94 9.69
N ARG A 654 -10.29 -16.70 8.38
CA ARG A 654 -11.39 -16.62 7.41
C ARG A 654 -11.49 -17.82 6.48
N GLY A 655 -10.65 -18.84 6.66
CA GLY A 655 -10.60 -20.04 5.82
C GLY A 655 -9.84 -19.83 4.51
N GLY A 656 -8.93 -18.87 4.44
CA GLY A 656 -8.04 -18.64 3.32
C GLY A 656 -6.59 -18.85 3.69
N ASN A 657 -5.70 -18.81 2.71
CA ASN A 657 -4.26 -19.02 2.86
C ASN A 657 -3.48 -17.72 3.13
N TYR A 658 -2.21 -17.85 3.48
CA TYR A 658 -1.26 -16.76 3.60
C TYR A 658 -0.46 -16.60 2.31
N ARG A 659 -0.25 -15.33 1.86
CA ARG A 659 0.51 -14.98 0.65
C ARG A 659 1.80 -14.24 1.02
N VAL A 660 2.94 -14.84 0.73
CA VAL A 660 4.26 -14.26 1.00
C VAL A 660 4.56 -13.13 0.04
N ALA A 661 5.11 -12.03 0.56
CA ALA A 661 5.48 -10.82 -0.17
C ALA A 661 6.82 -10.25 0.32
N TYR A 662 7.47 -9.40 -0.50
CA TYR A 662 8.72 -8.71 -0.16
C TYR A 662 8.64 -7.24 -0.53
N TRP A 663 8.12 -6.44 0.40
CA TRP A 663 8.08 -4.98 0.30
C TRP A 663 8.11 -4.39 1.73
N THR A 664 8.40 -3.11 1.90
CA THR A 664 8.79 -2.62 3.23
C THR A 664 8.20 -1.28 3.64
N MET A 665 7.55 -0.52 2.77
CA MET A 665 7.28 0.90 3.04
C MET A 665 8.56 1.61 3.51
N THR A 666 8.55 2.31 4.63
CA THR A 666 9.72 2.88 5.32
C THR A 666 10.29 1.96 6.41
N ASN A 667 9.69 0.77 6.60
CA ASN A 667 10.09 -0.15 7.67
C ASN A 667 11.55 -0.59 7.59
N HIS A 668 12.10 -0.77 6.39
CA HIS A 668 13.52 -1.11 6.19
C HIS A 668 14.45 -0.06 6.80
N ALA A 669 14.14 1.23 6.67
CA ALA A 669 14.90 2.29 7.30
C ALA A 669 14.65 2.34 8.82
N GLY A 670 13.37 2.25 9.24
CA GLY A 670 12.99 2.28 10.65
C GLY A 670 13.59 1.13 11.46
N TYR A 671 13.44 -0.11 11.00
CA TYR A 671 14.04 -1.27 11.67
C TYR A 671 15.56 -1.24 11.60
N GLY A 672 16.14 -0.84 10.44
CA GLY A 672 17.58 -0.71 10.29
C GLY A 672 18.21 0.25 11.31
N SER A 673 17.54 1.37 11.60
CA SER A 673 18.04 2.39 12.54
C SER A 673 18.12 1.93 14.00
N VAL A 674 17.48 0.81 14.36
CA VAL A 674 17.45 0.26 15.73
C VAL A 674 18.07 -1.15 15.82
N THR A 675 18.65 -1.64 14.71
CA THR A 675 19.21 -3.00 14.62
C THR A 675 20.74 -2.97 14.69
N GLY A 676 21.34 -3.95 15.37
CA GLY A 676 22.76 -4.19 15.42
C GLY A 676 23.39 -4.50 14.06
N ALA A 677 24.71 -4.73 14.02
CA ALA A 677 25.41 -5.12 12.81
C ALA A 677 24.95 -6.50 12.30
N LEU A 678 25.24 -6.79 11.03
CA LEU A 678 24.95 -8.09 10.40
C LEU A 678 26.20 -8.71 9.78
N PRO A 679 26.22 -10.04 9.62
CA PRO A 679 27.33 -10.78 8.98
C PRO A 679 27.66 -10.33 7.56
N SER A 680 26.76 -9.64 6.86
CA SER A 680 27.01 -9.03 5.55
C SER A 680 28.06 -7.91 5.55
N GLY A 681 28.53 -7.49 6.74
CA GLY A 681 29.37 -6.30 6.93
C GLY A 681 28.53 -5.02 7.19
N ARG A 682 27.18 -5.10 7.20
CA ARG A 682 26.33 -3.97 7.56
C ARG A 682 26.56 -3.57 9.01
N ARG A 683 26.86 -2.29 9.26
CA ARG A 683 26.99 -1.76 10.62
C ARG A 683 25.65 -1.56 11.32
N ALA A 684 25.70 -1.46 12.64
CA ALA A 684 24.55 -1.08 13.45
C ALA A 684 23.96 0.26 13.02
N ASN A 685 22.64 0.39 13.14
CA ASN A 685 21.87 1.61 12.89
C ASN A 685 21.84 2.12 11.42
N VAL A 686 22.31 1.32 10.47
CA VAL A 686 22.21 1.61 9.04
C VAL A 686 20.86 1.09 8.51
N PRO A 687 20.13 1.80 7.62
CA PRO A 687 18.96 1.25 6.95
C PRO A 687 19.21 -0.10 6.27
N PHE A 688 18.21 -0.98 6.25
CA PHE A 688 18.22 -2.18 5.40
C PHE A 688 17.90 -1.81 3.96
N SER A 689 18.09 -2.74 3.04
CA SER A 689 17.64 -2.59 1.68
C SER A 689 16.11 -2.71 1.56
N SER A 690 15.53 -2.02 0.59
CA SER A 690 14.10 -1.90 0.40
C SER A 690 13.52 -3.08 -0.40
N GLY A 691 12.54 -3.77 0.14
CA GLY A 691 11.82 -4.87 -0.53
C GLY A 691 12.74 -6.00 -0.95
N ILE A 692 12.72 -6.32 -2.26
CA ILE A 692 13.58 -7.35 -2.87
C ILE A 692 14.85 -6.75 -3.51
N THR A 693 15.03 -5.43 -3.43
CA THR A 693 16.11 -4.70 -4.07
C THR A 693 17.46 -5.11 -3.51
N PRO A 694 18.45 -5.50 -4.33
CA PRO A 694 19.80 -5.78 -3.85
C PRO A 694 20.39 -4.66 -2.99
N VAL A 695 21.27 -5.00 -2.07
CA VAL A 695 21.90 -4.03 -1.16
C VAL A 695 22.60 -2.91 -1.97
N SER A 696 22.50 -1.69 -1.49
CA SER A 696 22.99 -0.49 -2.19
C SER A 696 24.53 -0.49 -2.34
N GLN A 697 24.99 0.22 -3.37
CA GLN A 697 26.41 0.47 -3.67
C GLN A 697 27.23 -0.80 -4.01
N ILE A 698 26.56 -1.84 -4.51
CA ILE A 698 27.26 -2.97 -5.13
C ILE A 698 27.57 -2.61 -6.58
N ASP A 699 28.85 -2.66 -6.97
CA ASP A 699 29.29 -2.44 -8.35
C ASP A 699 28.90 -3.62 -9.22
N THR A 700 27.75 -3.51 -9.89
CA THR A 700 27.23 -4.51 -10.81
C THR A 700 26.44 -3.84 -11.92
N GLN A 701 26.33 -4.53 -13.07
CA GLN A 701 25.50 -4.05 -14.17
C GLN A 701 24.01 -4.17 -13.81
N LEU A 702 23.20 -3.21 -14.24
CA LEU A 702 21.76 -3.23 -14.01
C LEU A 702 21.10 -4.52 -14.47
N THR A 703 21.43 -5.00 -15.68
CA THR A 703 20.89 -6.25 -16.23
C THR A 703 21.25 -7.46 -15.39
N THR A 704 22.44 -7.48 -14.78
CA THR A 704 22.84 -8.52 -13.84
C THR A 704 21.93 -8.54 -12.60
N SER A 705 21.68 -7.36 -12.02
CA SER A 705 20.76 -7.23 -10.89
C SER A 705 19.33 -7.64 -11.26
N LEU A 706 18.83 -7.20 -12.42
CA LEU A 706 17.49 -7.55 -12.89
C LEU A 706 17.36 -9.07 -13.12
N ASN A 707 18.35 -9.70 -13.76
CA ASN A 707 18.36 -11.15 -14.00
C ASN A 707 18.39 -11.94 -12.69
N SER A 708 19.19 -11.53 -11.71
CA SER A 708 19.22 -12.17 -10.38
C SER A 708 17.86 -12.15 -9.69
N VAL A 709 17.14 -11.01 -9.77
CA VAL A 709 15.77 -10.91 -9.24
C VAL A 709 14.77 -11.72 -10.06
N ALA A 710 14.85 -11.68 -11.39
CA ALA A 710 13.96 -12.44 -12.28
C ALA A 710 14.12 -13.97 -12.11
N ASN A 711 15.30 -14.44 -11.71
CA ASN A 711 15.60 -15.85 -11.44
C ASN A 711 14.98 -16.39 -10.13
N LEU A 712 14.41 -15.51 -9.29
CA LEU A 712 13.66 -15.96 -8.12
C LEU A 712 12.37 -16.66 -8.57
N ASN A 713 11.96 -17.67 -7.82
CA ASN A 713 10.71 -18.36 -8.12
C ASN A 713 9.50 -17.48 -7.73
N SER A 714 8.94 -16.75 -8.69
CA SER A 714 7.79 -15.87 -8.47
C SER A 714 6.55 -16.63 -8.00
N MET A 715 6.42 -17.93 -8.29
CA MET A 715 5.31 -18.77 -7.79
C MET A 715 5.36 -18.97 -6.27
N HIS A 716 6.53 -18.81 -5.67
CA HIS A 716 6.71 -18.79 -4.21
C HIS A 716 6.59 -17.38 -3.60
N ILE A 717 6.18 -16.37 -4.40
CA ILE A 717 5.98 -14.97 -3.96
C ILE A 717 4.56 -14.50 -4.35
N PRO A 718 3.50 -15.16 -3.85
CA PRO A 718 2.13 -14.87 -4.28
C PRO A 718 1.63 -13.47 -3.89
N GLY A 719 2.26 -12.80 -2.95
CA GLY A 719 1.97 -11.41 -2.57
C GLY A 719 2.79 -10.37 -3.31
N ALA A 720 3.60 -10.78 -4.30
CA ALA A 720 4.52 -9.94 -5.07
C ALA A 720 5.63 -9.25 -4.24
N TYR A 721 6.44 -8.46 -4.90
CA TYR A 721 7.57 -7.76 -4.28
C TYR A 721 7.75 -6.34 -4.83
N ALA A 722 8.53 -5.50 -4.13
CA ALA A 722 8.96 -4.19 -4.59
C ALA A 722 10.43 -4.23 -5.03
N LEU A 723 10.67 -4.12 -6.33
CA LEU A 723 12.02 -3.91 -6.89
C LEU A 723 12.22 -2.45 -7.24
N ASN A 724 13.16 -1.80 -6.58
CA ASN A 724 13.46 -0.38 -6.75
C ASN A 724 14.70 -0.17 -7.62
N ILE A 725 14.55 0.57 -8.71
CA ILE A 725 15.64 0.93 -9.60
C ILE A 725 15.80 2.45 -9.65
N LYS A 726 17.01 2.95 -9.50
CA LYS A 726 17.32 4.37 -9.65
C LYS A 726 18.13 4.61 -10.92
N TYR A 727 17.64 5.53 -11.77
CA TYR A 727 18.26 5.93 -13.01
C TYR A 727 18.68 7.40 -12.99
N SER A 728 19.72 7.72 -13.77
CA SER A 728 20.15 9.10 -14.02
C SER A 728 21.06 9.16 -15.26
N PRO A 729 21.02 10.25 -16.03
CA PRO A 729 19.85 11.10 -16.25
C PRO A 729 18.85 10.45 -17.18
N ALA A 730 17.59 10.83 -17.14
CA ALA A 730 16.58 10.28 -18.05
C ALA A 730 15.50 11.31 -18.40
N ASP A 731 15.73 12.05 -19.47
CA ASP A 731 14.70 12.88 -20.10
C ASP A 731 13.77 12.01 -20.94
N PRO A 732 12.48 12.36 -21.10
CA PRO A 732 11.48 11.58 -21.81
C PRO A 732 11.61 11.73 -23.35
N THR A 733 12.86 11.68 -23.85
CA THR A 733 13.10 11.64 -25.29
C THR A 733 12.56 10.35 -25.90
N HIS A 734 12.27 10.36 -27.20
CA HIS A 734 11.75 9.17 -27.88
C HIS A 734 12.69 7.96 -27.72
N GLU A 735 14.00 8.16 -27.84
CA GLU A 735 15.02 7.13 -27.67
C GLU A 735 15.03 6.56 -26.23
N ASN A 736 15.03 7.42 -25.23
CA ASN A 736 15.03 7.00 -23.83
C ASN A 736 13.76 6.23 -23.46
N VAL A 737 12.59 6.68 -23.95
CA VAL A 737 11.31 6.00 -23.76
C VAL A 737 11.34 4.57 -24.30
N ILE A 738 11.89 4.37 -25.53
CA ILE A 738 12.00 3.04 -26.12
C ILE A 738 12.97 2.15 -25.33
N LYS A 739 14.18 2.65 -25.07
CA LYS A 739 15.21 1.90 -24.29
C LYS A 739 14.70 1.47 -22.93
N PHE A 740 14.03 2.39 -22.23
CA PHE A 740 13.43 2.11 -20.91
C PHE A 740 12.35 1.04 -21.01
N GLY A 741 11.44 1.16 -21.97
CA GLY A 741 10.38 0.17 -22.19
C GLY A 741 10.93 -1.21 -22.57
N GLU A 742 11.94 -1.29 -23.43
CA GLU A 742 12.59 -2.55 -23.81
C GLU A 742 13.32 -3.23 -22.65
N LEU A 743 13.95 -2.45 -21.77
CA LEU A 743 14.55 -2.97 -20.54
C LEU A 743 13.51 -3.61 -19.64
N VAL A 744 12.37 -2.93 -19.41
CA VAL A 744 11.26 -3.45 -18.59
C VAL A 744 10.69 -4.73 -19.22
N GLU A 745 10.45 -4.72 -20.52
CA GLU A 745 9.94 -5.91 -21.24
C GLU A 745 10.91 -7.10 -21.16
N GLY A 746 12.21 -6.86 -21.32
CA GLY A 746 13.24 -7.88 -21.15
C GLY A 746 13.21 -8.51 -19.76
N TYR A 747 13.19 -7.68 -18.72
CA TYR A 747 13.08 -8.13 -17.33
C TYR A 747 11.81 -8.96 -17.07
N MET A 748 10.66 -8.54 -17.63
CA MET A 748 9.41 -9.28 -17.46
C MET A 748 9.40 -10.61 -18.22
N LYS A 749 10.01 -10.68 -19.39
CA LYS A 749 10.16 -11.93 -20.16
C LYS A 749 11.06 -12.95 -19.44
N GLU A 750 12.06 -12.47 -18.69
CA GLU A 750 12.92 -13.32 -17.86
C GLU A 750 12.26 -13.77 -16.54
N GLY A 751 11.02 -13.35 -16.23
CA GLY A 751 10.28 -13.82 -15.05
C GLY A 751 10.08 -12.77 -13.95
N GLY A 752 10.55 -11.55 -14.14
CA GLY A 752 10.33 -10.47 -13.19
C GLY A 752 8.86 -10.17 -12.98
N GLN A 753 8.44 -9.99 -11.73
CA GLN A 753 7.04 -9.81 -11.30
C GLN A 753 6.61 -8.35 -11.27
N GLN A 754 7.47 -7.47 -10.75
CA GLN A 754 7.22 -6.05 -10.53
C GLN A 754 8.52 -5.26 -10.62
N VAL A 755 8.44 -4.02 -11.12
CA VAL A 755 9.56 -3.07 -11.05
C VAL A 755 9.03 -1.65 -10.95
N GLN A 756 9.71 -0.84 -10.14
CA GLN A 756 9.40 0.58 -9.94
C GLN A 756 10.68 1.41 -9.95
N PHE A 757 10.53 2.72 -10.25
CA PHE A 757 11.66 3.54 -10.60
C PHE A 757 11.72 4.85 -9.81
N ASN A 758 12.93 5.30 -9.51
CA ASN A 758 13.28 6.67 -9.15
C ASN A 758 14.14 7.26 -10.27
N ILE A 759 13.65 8.33 -10.89
CA ILE A 759 14.36 9.03 -11.97
C ILE A 759 15.00 10.31 -11.41
N GLN A 760 15.26 10.36 -10.14
CA GLN A 760 15.97 11.42 -9.44
C GLN A 760 17.42 10.99 -9.22
N ASP A 761 18.38 11.83 -9.63
CA ASP A 761 19.79 11.54 -9.36
C ASP A 761 20.16 11.86 -7.91
N TYR A 762 21.25 11.27 -7.43
CA TYR A 762 21.69 11.45 -6.05
C TYR A 762 22.07 12.92 -5.73
N LYS A 763 22.56 13.71 -6.71
CA LYS A 763 22.92 15.13 -6.52
C LYS A 763 21.67 15.97 -6.27
N THR A 764 20.60 15.71 -7.02
CA THR A 764 19.29 16.33 -6.80
C THR A 764 18.76 16.01 -5.41
N LEU A 765 18.84 14.74 -4.97
CA LEU A 765 18.38 14.32 -3.65
C LEU A 765 19.24 14.94 -2.51
N ILE A 766 20.56 15.00 -2.65
CA ILE A 766 21.45 15.69 -1.70
C ILE A 766 21.08 17.18 -1.62
N ASN A 767 20.88 17.82 -2.76
CA ASN A 767 20.50 19.23 -2.80
C ASN A 767 19.11 19.48 -2.19
N ALA A 768 18.14 18.58 -2.45
CA ALA A 768 16.82 18.63 -1.82
C ALA A 768 16.87 18.40 -0.30
N LYS A 769 17.81 17.58 0.19
CA LYS A 769 18.02 17.38 1.62
C LYS A 769 18.58 18.63 2.31
N THR A 770 19.53 19.33 1.65
CA THR A 770 20.18 20.52 2.20
C THR A 770 19.37 21.80 2.00
N HIS A 771 18.56 21.86 0.96
CA HIS A 771 17.75 23.03 0.57
C HIS A 771 16.30 22.62 0.26
N PRO A 772 15.54 22.09 1.23
CA PRO A 772 14.18 21.58 0.99
C PRO A 772 13.24 22.64 0.41
N GLU A 773 13.44 23.90 0.75
CA GLU A 773 12.66 25.03 0.23
C GLU A 773 12.75 25.22 -1.30
N LYS A 774 13.81 24.69 -1.94
CA LYS A 774 13.97 24.71 -3.40
C LYS A 774 13.29 23.54 -4.11
N TYR A 775 12.93 22.51 -3.37
CA TYR A 775 12.37 21.26 -3.88
C TYR A 775 11.05 20.89 -3.18
N PRO A 776 10.13 21.84 -2.97
CA PRO A 776 8.86 21.52 -2.33
C PRO A 776 8.12 20.49 -3.18
N HIS A 777 7.59 19.44 -2.55
CA HIS A 777 6.84 18.38 -3.22
C HIS A 777 7.65 17.55 -4.25
N LEU A 778 8.96 17.42 -4.08
CA LEU A 778 9.78 16.51 -4.87
C LEU A 778 9.27 15.06 -4.66
N LEU A 779 8.69 14.49 -5.71
CA LEU A 779 8.13 13.15 -5.64
C LEU A 779 9.24 12.10 -5.75
N VAL A 780 9.24 11.13 -4.83
CA VAL A 780 10.17 9.99 -4.83
C VAL A 780 9.42 8.68 -4.62
N ARG A 781 9.94 7.60 -5.20
CA ARG A 781 9.43 6.24 -5.00
C ARG A 781 10.12 5.59 -3.80
N VAL A 782 9.35 5.18 -2.80
CA VAL A 782 9.89 4.60 -1.55
C VAL A 782 10.00 3.08 -1.67
N SER A 783 8.92 2.37 -1.46
CA SER A 783 8.83 0.91 -1.59
C SER A 783 7.37 0.54 -1.80
N GLY A 784 6.94 0.49 -3.07
CA GLY A 784 5.57 0.21 -3.47
C GLY A 784 4.64 1.44 -3.47
N TYR A 785 5.07 2.59 -2.96
CA TYR A 785 4.31 3.85 -2.96
C TYR A 785 5.25 5.04 -3.16
N SER A 786 4.67 6.22 -3.38
CA SER A 786 5.41 7.48 -3.54
C SER A 786 5.18 8.40 -2.34
N ALA A 787 6.20 9.21 -2.02
CA ALA A 787 6.13 10.23 -0.98
C ALA A 787 6.76 11.53 -1.48
N TYR A 788 6.49 12.64 -0.80
CA TYR A 788 7.28 13.84 -0.99
C TYR A 788 8.57 13.72 -0.18
N PHE A 789 9.70 13.99 -0.81
CA PHE A 789 11.02 13.80 -0.22
C PHE A 789 11.21 14.60 1.08
N ASP A 790 10.67 15.81 1.13
CA ASP A 790 10.72 16.70 2.29
C ASP A 790 9.94 16.16 3.51
N THR A 791 8.89 15.36 3.29
CA THR A 791 8.06 14.77 4.37
C THR A 791 8.66 13.50 4.98
N LEU A 792 9.73 12.96 4.40
CA LEU A 792 10.40 11.76 4.90
C LEU A 792 11.35 12.09 6.06
N ASN A 793 11.50 11.15 6.99
CA ASN A 793 12.50 11.25 8.04
C ASN A 793 13.94 11.13 7.48
N GLU A 794 14.93 11.58 8.25
CA GLU A 794 16.33 11.64 7.80
C GLU A 794 16.91 10.29 7.36
N ALA A 795 16.62 9.21 8.10
CA ALA A 795 17.10 7.87 7.74
C ALA A 795 16.57 7.41 6.37
N MET A 796 15.31 7.76 6.05
CA MET A 796 14.71 7.43 4.76
C MET A 796 15.27 8.30 3.62
N LYS A 797 15.54 9.58 3.88
CA LYS A 797 16.22 10.46 2.92
C LYS A 797 17.60 9.93 2.57
N ASP A 798 18.38 9.52 3.57
CA ASP A 798 19.72 8.96 3.39
C ASP A 798 19.69 7.63 2.62
N GLU A 799 18.72 6.77 2.93
CA GLU A 799 18.52 5.51 2.20
C GLU A 799 18.24 5.77 0.71
N LEU A 800 17.34 6.70 0.39
CA LEU A 800 17.04 7.06 -1.01
C LEU A 800 18.25 7.64 -1.75
N ILE A 801 19.06 8.44 -1.09
CA ILE A 801 20.31 8.99 -1.65
C ILE A 801 21.29 7.86 -1.94
N THR A 802 21.45 6.92 -1.02
CA THR A 802 22.47 5.85 -1.11
C THR A 802 22.06 4.69 -2.01
N ARG A 803 20.80 4.57 -2.47
CA ARG A 803 20.38 3.52 -3.42
C ARG A 803 21.30 3.48 -4.63
N SER A 804 21.63 2.27 -5.10
CA SER A 804 22.42 2.07 -6.33
C SER A 804 21.78 2.80 -7.51
N GLN A 805 22.58 3.59 -8.21
CA GLN A 805 22.16 4.37 -9.36
C GLN A 805 22.78 3.80 -10.61
N TYR A 806 22.03 3.77 -11.70
CA TYR A 806 22.49 3.25 -12.99
C TYR A 806 22.34 4.29 -14.09
N ASN A 807 23.24 4.28 -15.05
CA ASN A 807 23.12 5.07 -16.27
C ASN A 807 22.14 4.39 -17.23
N LEU A 808 21.11 5.09 -17.68
CA LEU A 808 20.08 4.54 -18.58
C LEU A 808 20.66 4.08 -19.94
N SER A 809 21.71 4.76 -20.45
CA SER A 809 22.26 4.45 -21.77
C SER A 809 23.19 3.25 -21.77
N SER A 810 24.03 3.08 -20.71
CA SER A 810 25.02 1.99 -20.63
C SER A 810 24.62 0.86 -19.66
N GLY A 811 23.67 1.09 -18.77
CA GLY A 811 23.33 0.16 -17.69
C GLY A 811 24.38 0.06 -16.60
N GLU A 812 25.44 0.88 -16.69
CA GLU A 812 26.53 0.88 -15.73
C GLU A 812 26.14 1.50 -14.39
N PHE A 813 26.68 0.94 -13.31
CA PHE A 813 26.56 1.47 -11.97
C PHE A 813 27.26 2.85 -11.88
N VAL A 814 26.58 3.80 -11.23
CA VAL A 814 27.10 5.15 -10.96
C VAL A 814 27.42 5.24 -9.46
N PRO A 815 28.70 5.27 -9.09
CA PRO A 815 29.10 5.34 -7.69
C PRO A 815 28.63 6.66 -7.04
N LEU A 816 28.22 6.57 -5.78
CA LEU A 816 27.89 7.73 -4.97
C LEU A 816 29.19 8.53 -4.66
N GLN A 817 29.21 9.78 -5.07
CA GLN A 817 30.31 10.71 -4.76
C GLN A 817 29.79 11.74 -3.76
N LEU A 818 30.16 11.58 -2.50
CA LEU A 818 29.94 12.60 -1.48
C LEU A 818 31.10 13.61 -1.57
N GLU A 819 30.79 14.90 -1.74
CA GLU A 819 31.82 15.95 -1.74
C GLU A 819 32.51 15.96 -0.37
N GLY A 820 33.81 15.62 -0.34
CA GLY A 820 34.63 15.67 0.86
C GLY A 820 35.40 14.41 1.22
N GLU A 821 35.43 13.35 0.37
CA GLU A 821 36.40 12.26 0.50
C GLU A 821 37.53 12.38 -0.52
#